data_482f4f24af5b5e47ce73ede1c8acfcaf
#
_entry.id   482f4f24af5b5e47ce73ede1c8acfcaf
#
_cell.length_a   1.000
_cell.length_b   1.000
_cell.length_c   1.000
_cell.angle_alpha   90.00
_cell.angle_beta   90.00
_cell.angle_gamma   90.00
#
_symmetry.space_group_name_H-M   'P 1'
#
loop_
_entity.id
_entity.type
_entity.pdbx_description
1 polymer ?
#
loop_
_entity_poly.entity_id
_entity_poly.type
_entity_poly.pdbx_seq_one_letter_code
_entity_poly.pdbx_strand_id
1 'polypeptide(L)'
;MNSRGKESIKSRSGGILWCIYLPKVGWFLSYSTHRIVGKGWIAFVFAFAFIALWALARERFGNKRLFDFAEESPVGIYLIEFQQGRVTYVNPAWFEQTGHPVVSFDQIDWPQVIHDEDKKVAETFWKGVVTARTKSTVQVRMKREWYNENGESMGPVWILTNAIPEFDEDGSISGVIGTMEDISAIKFAETVQKTRMEEALEARRQQEHFIDMTSHEIRNPLGAVMHCADALLENLAETKAILANHMVPDHKAEQRIKELVQQSIESVSTIISCSAHQLRIADDVLVLSKLDSKLLQLAPTPTHAMSLLANVDRSFEAEAANNLVQLETQVDPSLQGLDIEWVTIDPGRVQQILVNVVSNALKFSKKRSVRKVTVRMGASSTPPTQELLGVEFTVSHIPHDYSQESLEDDPASVAKIVYPHFTVTDTGTGLTKEEKSKLFTRFSQASARTYNEYGGSGLGLCISQQLCEMQGGRIGLASETDVGSTFAFFVKAYRTNPPPPPKSILLRQNSASLSADQTPKTKISILVVEDNAVNQRLLQMQLVKRGYQVVVADNGQEALDFIQTTRHWSALRSSSDRVIDLILMDVEMPVLDGLSATRKIREYEQQGLICDHIPIIAVSANARAEQTAQAIASGMDDTITKPFRMVDLIKKLDVFTALVAP
;
A
#
# COMPACT_ATOMS: atom_id res chain seq x y z
N MET A 1 -46.02 -41.44 57.33
CA MET A 1 -46.49 -41.05 58.69
C MET A 1 -46.71 -39.56 58.69
N ASN A 2 -47.93 -39.21 58.92
CA ASN A 2 -48.52 -38.01 59.46
C ASN A 2 -48.26 -36.68 58.75
N SER A 3 -49.24 -36.14 58.09
CA SER A 3 -50.61 -35.68 58.36
C SER A 3 -50.65 -34.31 59.06
N ARG A 4 -51.49 -33.43 58.47
CA ARG A 4 -52.12 -32.23 59.02
C ARG A 4 -51.30 -30.95 58.96
N GLY A 5 -51.77 -29.78 58.47
CA GLY A 5 -53.12 -29.35 58.46
C GLY A 5 -53.33 -28.23 57.46
N LYS A 6 -54.52 -28.25 56.93
CA LYS A 6 -55.15 -27.11 56.22
C LYS A 6 -55.54 -26.04 57.19
N GLU A 7 -55.17 -24.79 57.02
CA GLU A 7 -56.00 -23.66 57.41
C GLU A 7 -55.79 -22.48 56.45
N SER A 8 -56.87 -21.91 56.09
CA SER A 8 -57.14 -20.87 55.15
C SER A 8 -56.62 -19.49 55.64
N ILE A 9 -55.88 -18.80 54.74
CA ILE A 9 -55.88 -17.34 54.75
C ILE A 9 -56.08 -16.87 53.32
N LYS A 10 -57.30 -16.43 53.04
CA LYS A 10 -57.67 -15.59 51.91
C LYS A 10 -57.15 -14.16 52.15
N SER A 11 -56.72 -13.51 51.01
CA SER A 11 -56.45 -12.10 50.87
C SER A 11 -55.12 -11.56 51.43
N ARG A 12 -54.08 -11.73 50.61
CA ARG A 12 -52.95 -10.79 50.46
C ARG A 12 -51.96 -11.29 49.37
N SER A 13 -52.42 -11.46 48.14
CA SER A 13 -51.57 -11.98 47.07
C SER A 13 -51.48 -11.09 45.81
N GLY A 14 -51.54 -9.76 46.01
CA GLY A 14 -51.33 -8.80 44.90
C GLY A 14 -49.92 -8.18 44.82
N GLY A 15 -49.14 -8.22 45.91
CA GLY A 15 -47.90 -7.46 46.01
C GLY A 15 -46.58 -8.24 45.81
N ILE A 16 -46.63 -9.57 45.86
CA ILE A 16 -45.37 -10.37 45.88
C ILE A 16 -45.00 -10.92 44.50
N LEU A 17 -45.91 -10.96 43.53
CA LEU A 17 -45.59 -11.45 42.18
C LEU A 17 -44.75 -10.47 41.32
N TRP A 18 -44.74 -9.19 41.65
CA TRP A 18 -44.00 -8.17 40.91
C TRP A 18 -42.51 -8.08 41.30
N CYS A 19 -42.14 -8.41 42.51
CA CYS A 19 -40.74 -8.37 42.95
C CYS A 19 -39.88 -9.54 42.44
N ILE A 20 -40.49 -10.61 41.92
CA ILE A 20 -39.78 -11.82 41.45
C ILE A 20 -39.50 -11.77 39.93
N TYR A 21 -40.24 -10.98 39.17
CA TYR A 21 -40.06 -10.89 37.73
C TYR A 21 -39.10 -9.78 37.28
N LEU A 22 -38.92 -8.73 38.03
CA LEU A 22 -38.02 -7.62 37.70
C LEU A 22 -36.52 -7.99 37.61
N PRO A 23 -35.96 -8.87 38.47
CA PRO A 23 -34.56 -9.28 38.33
C PRO A 23 -34.30 -10.17 37.13
N LYS A 24 -35.28 -10.95 36.65
CA LYS A 24 -35.12 -11.86 35.51
C LYS A 24 -35.17 -11.14 34.15
N VAL A 25 -35.94 -10.07 34.06
CA VAL A 25 -35.95 -9.22 32.83
C VAL A 25 -34.68 -8.38 32.74
N GLY A 26 -34.13 -7.91 33.87
CA GLY A 26 -32.85 -7.21 33.92
C GLY A 26 -31.66 -8.11 33.52
N TRP A 27 -31.74 -9.41 33.81
CA TRP A 27 -30.67 -10.37 33.48
C TRP A 27 -30.68 -10.80 32.00
N PHE A 28 -31.84 -10.86 31.36
CA PHE A 28 -31.97 -11.18 29.93
C PHE A 28 -31.58 -10.01 29.02
N LEU A 29 -31.67 -8.78 29.49
CA LEU A 29 -31.25 -7.57 28.78
C LEU A 29 -29.76 -7.24 28.95
N SER A 30 -29.10 -7.86 29.93
CA SER A 30 -27.64 -7.67 30.15
C SER A 30 -26.74 -8.53 29.31
N TYR A 31 -27.23 -9.54 28.59
CA TYR A 31 -26.41 -10.53 27.91
C TYR A 31 -26.35 -10.42 26.38
N SER A 32 -27.09 -9.53 25.77
CA SER A 32 -26.98 -9.34 24.33
C SER A 32 -27.32 -7.91 23.90
N THR A 33 -26.47 -6.97 24.17
CA THR A 33 -26.17 -5.85 23.26
C THR A 33 -25.32 -4.79 23.98
N HIS A 34 -24.19 -4.49 23.36
CA HIS A 34 -23.28 -3.43 23.75
C HIS A 34 -23.94 -2.06 23.83
N ARG A 35 -23.67 -1.39 24.91
CA ARG A 35 -23.68 -0.01 25.43
C ARG A 35 -24.33 1.16 24.66
N ILE A 36 -24.78 1.04 23.43
CA ILE A 36 -25.34 2.17 22.65
C ILE A 36 -26.87 2.08 22.46
N VAL A 37 -27.44 0.89 22.46
CA VAL A 37 -28.91 0.69 22.28
C VAL A 37 -29.69 0.82 23.60
N GLY A 38 -29.00 0.78 24.73
CA GLY A 38 -29.65 0.69 26.05
C GLY A 38 -30.46 1.93 26.49
N LYS A 39 -30.11 3.13 26.03
CA LYS A 39 -30.81 4.36 26.51
C LYS A 39 -32.16 4.59 25.82
N GLY A 40 -32.27 4.34 24.52
CA GLY A 40 -33.53 4.51 23.79
C GLY A 40 -34.59 3.47 24.17
N TRP A 41 -34.21 2.21 24.44
CA TRP A 41 -35.11 1.17 24.92
C TRP A 41 -35.61 1.42 26.34
N ILE A 42 -34.76 1.98 27.18
CA ILE A 42 -35.15 2.35 28.56
C ILE A 42 -36.16 3.49 28.54
N ALA A 43 -35.97 4.52 27.72
CA ALA A 43 -36.92 5.60 27.53
C ALA A 43 -38.27 5.08 26.96
N PHE A 44 -38.20 4.15 25.98
CA PHE A 44 -39.39 3.52 25.39
C PHE A 44 -40.20 2.69 26.41
N VAL A 45 -39.52 1.90 27.24
CA VAL A 45 -40.17 1.13 28.31
C VAL A 45 -40.75 2.05 29.39
N PHE A 46 -40.05 3.14 29.73
CA PHE A 46 -40.56 4.13 30.67
C PHE A 46 -41.75 4.93 30.12
N ALA A 47 -41.73 5.33 28.83
CA ALA A 47 -42.85 5.98 28.18
C ALA A 47 -44.09 5.06 28.12
N PHE A 48 -43.89 3.78 27.86
CA PHE A 48 -44.98 2.79 27.81
C PHE A 48 -45.53 2.47 29.20
N ALA A 49 -44.68 2.34 30.21
CA ALA A 49 -45.07 2.17 31.61
C ALA A 49 -45.78 3.42 32.12
N PHE A 50 -45.40 4.60 31.66
CA PHE A 50 -46.04 5.87 32.01
C PHE A 50 -47.47 5.97 31.47
N ILE A 51 -47.67 5.64 30.17
CA ILE A 51 -49.01 5.66 29.56
C ILE A 51 -49.96 4.67 30.26
N ALA A 52 -49.44 3.46 30.60
CA ALA A 52 -50.21 2.45 31.34
C ALA A 52 -50.49 2.86 32.80
N LEU A 53 -49.52 3.50 33.47
CA LEU A 53 -49.67 4.02 34.82
C LEU A 53 -50.59 5.26 34.87
N TRP A 54 -50.55 6.11 33.83
CA TRP A 54 -51.42 7.28 33.74
C TRP A 54 -52.89 6.90 33.56
N ALA A 55 -53.17 5.88 32.72
CA ALA A 55 -54.52 5.34 32.55
C ALA A 55 -55.06 4.72 33.84
N LEU A 56 -54.26 4.03 34.64
CA LEU A 56 -54.58 3.42 35.91
C LEU A 56 -54.69 4.45 37.08
N ALA A 57 -53.94 5.53 36.99
CA ALA A 57 -53.83 6.52 38.05
C ALA A 57 -54.84 7.65 37.93
N ARG A 58 -55.48 7.85 36.76
CA ARG A 58 -56.61 8.75 36.54
C ARG A 58 -57.78 8.39 37.46
N GLU A 59 -57.93 7.12 37.86
CA GLU A 59 -58.97 6.64 38.78
C GLU A 59 -58.60 6.65 40.27
N ARG A 60 -57.31 6.62 40.64
CA ARG A 60 -56.88 6.30 42.02
C ARG A 60 -56.05 7.34 42.76
N PHE A 61 -55.35 8.26 42.07
CA PHE A 61 -54.44 9.21 42.73
C PHE A 61 -54.61 10.62 42.15
N GLY A 62 -54.79 11.60 43.01
CA GLY A 62 -54.98 13.00 42.64
C GLY A 62 -53.93 13.49 41.60
N ASN A 63 -54.41 14.18 40.59
CA ASN A 63 -53.74 14.61 39.32
C ASN A 63 -52.35 15.29 39.45
N LYS A 64 -51.92 15.80 40.60
CA LYS A 64 -50.77 16.66 40.74
C LYS A 64 -49.42 15.94 40.52
N ARG A 65 -49.19 14.76 41.10
CA ARG A 65 -47.92 14.04 40.99
C ARG A 65 -47.64 13.50 39.59
N LEU A 66 -48.69 13.18 38.86
CA LEU A 66 -48.54 12.70 37.47
C LEU A 66 -48.26 13.85 36.51
N PHE A 67 -48.85 14.98 36.79
CA PHE A 67 -48.60 16.21 36.05
C PHE A 67 -47.15 16.69 36.27
N ASP A 68 -46.68 16.71 37.51
CA ASP A 68 -45.30 17.05 37.85
C ASP A 68 -44.31 16.11 37.17
N PHE A 69 -44.60 14.81 37.06
CA PHE A 69 -43.79 13.85 36.35
C PHE A 69 -43.77 14.06 34.81
N ALA A 70 -44.90 14.42 34.23
CA ALA A 70 -44.99 14.73 32.81
C ALA A 70 -44.20 16.00 32.45
N GLU A 71 -44.26 17.01 33.31
CA GLU A 71 -43.51 18.27 33.16
C GLU A 71 -41.99 18.08 33.22
N GLU A 72 -41.49 17.18 34.10
CA GLU A 72 -40.06 16.89 34.26
C GLU A 72 -39.55 15.80 33.30
N SER A 73 -40.43 15.21 32.47
CA SER A 73 -40.06 14.14 31.52
C SER A 73 -39.14 14.67 30.44
N PRO A 74 -38.00 13.97 30.13
CA PRO A 74 -37.15 14.32 29.01
C PRO A 74 -37.76 13.94 27.63
N VAL A 75 -38.89 13.23 27.65
CA VAL A 75 -39.65 12.85 26.46
C VAL A 75 -40.75 13.89 26.24
N GLY A 76 -40.85 14.39 25.01
CA GLY A 76 -41.95 15.30 24.65
C GLY A 76 -43.29 14.58 24.76
N ILE A 77 -44.22 15.13 25.51
CA ILE A 77 -45.57 14.58 25.70
C ILE A 77 -46.58 15.57 25.16
N TYR A 78 -47.59 15.09 24.41
CA TYR A 78 -48.66 15.92 23.90
C TYR A 78 -50.04 15.24 24.04
N LEU A 79 -51.06 16.06 24.27
CA LEU A 79 -52.46 15.67 24.26
C LEU A 79 -53.22 16.58 23.31
N ILE A 80 -54.08 15.97 22.48
CA ILE A 80 -54.94 16.66 21.53
C ILE A 80 -56.35 16.19 21.77
N GLU A 81 -57.28 17.10 22.03
CA GLU A 81 -58.69 16.81 22.22
C GLU A 81 -59.46 17.06 20.93
N PHE A 82 -60.19 16.05 20.44
CA PHE A 82 -60.87 16.12 19.15
C PHE A 82 -62.12 16.94 19.12
N GLN A 83 -62.88 17.04 20.25
CA GLN A 83 -64.08 17.83 20.32
C GLN A 83 -63.85 19.33 20.08
N GLN A 84 -62.62 19.81 20.37
CA GLN A 84 -62.22 21.18 20.12
C GLN A 84 -61.20 21.34 19.03
N GLY A 85 -60.60 20.22 18.52
CA GLY A 85 -59.58 20.22 17.49
C GLY A 85 -58.27 20.90 17.90
N ARG A 86 -58.01 20.98 19.22
CA ARG A 86 -56.93 21.78 19.79
C ARG A 86 -55.97 20.93 20.61
N VAL A 87 -54.70 21.35 20.63
CA VAL A 87 -53.71 20.83 21.58
C VAL A 87 -54.13 21.31 22.98
N THR A 88 -54.32 20.36 23.89
CA THR A 88 -54.75 20.67 25.27
C THR A 88 -53.58 20.63 26.25
N TYR A 89 -52.53 19.94 25.92
CA TYR A 89 -51.33 19.86 26.74
C TYR A 89 -50.10 19.50 25.90
N VAL A 90 -48.95 20.14 26.17
CA VAL A 90 -47.61 19.73 25.83
C VAL A 90 -46.68 20.06 26.99
N ASN A 91 -45.68 19.19 27.23
CA ASN A 91 -44.67 19.45 28.27
C ASN A 91 -43.48 20.28 27.72
N PRO A 92 -42.59 20.80 28.59
CA PRO A 92 -41.43 21.58 28.18
C PRO A 92 -40.52 20.86 27.17
N ALA A 93 -40.30 19.55 27.34
CA ALA A 93 -39.48 18.74 26.43
C ALA A 93 -40.02 18.71 24.99
N TRP A 94 -41.33 18.82 24.80
CA TRP A 94 -41.94 18.91 23.48
C TRP A 94 -41.46 20.16 22.72
N PHE A 95 -41.45 21.32 23.41
CA PHE A 95 -40.95 22.57 22.80
C PHE A 95 -39.45 22.50 22.49
N GLU A 96 -38.67 21.92 23.39
CA GLU A 96 -37.23 21.75 23.21
C GLU A 96 -36.90 20.85 22.02
N GLN A 97 -37.58 19.72 21.88
CA GLN A 97 -37.34 18.76 20.84
C GLN A 97 -37.83 19.24 19.48
N THR A 98 -39.01 19.86 19.40
CA THR A 98 -39.56 20.34 18.12
C THR A 98 -38.95 21.66 17.66
N GLY A 99 -38.42 22.46 18.57
CA GLY A 99 -37.98 23.84 18.29
C GLY A 99 -39.14 24.83 18.08
N HIS A 100 -40.38 24.42 18.43
CA HIS A 100 -41.54 25.34 18.40
C HIS A 100 -41.37 26.43 19.45
N PRO A 101 -41.67 27.69 19.15
CA PRO A 101 -41.72 28.75 20.17
C PRO A 101 -42.66 28.39 21.32
N VAL A 102 -42.28 28.73 22.54
CA VAL A 102 -43.14 28.52 23.70
C VAL A 102 -44.30 29.52 23.62
N VAL A 103 -45.48 28.99 23.32
CA VAL A 103 -46.72 29.76 23.15
C VAL A 103 -47.86 29.08 23.91
N SER A 104 -49.03 29.73 24.02
CA SER A 104 -50.24 29.10 24.58
C SER A 104 -50.71 27.94 23.67
N PHE A 105 -51.33 26.92 24.25
CA PHE A 105 -51.66 25.67 23.53
C PHE A 105 -52.58 25.87 22.33
N ASP A 106 -53.40 26.93 22.34
CA ASP A 106 -54.27 27.33 21.21
C ASP A 106 -53.54 27.96 20.04
N GLN A 107 -52.26 28.33 20.21
CA GLN A 107 -51.39 28.92 19.20
C GLN A 107 -50.34 27.95 18.61
N ILE A 108 -50.38 26.68 19.06
CA ILE A 108 -49.43 25.69 18.57
C ILE A 108 -49.78 25.28 17.14
N ASP A 109 -48.83 25.56 16.21
CA ASP A 109 -48.90 25.12 14.81
C ASP A 109 -47.77 24.12 14.53
N TRP A 110 -48.00 22.86 14.91
CA TRP A 110 -47.01 21.79 14.80
C TRP A 110 -46.58 21.47 13.36
N PRO A 111 -47.37 21.63 12.25
CA PRO A 111 -46.90 21.44 10.89
C PRO A 111 -45.79 22.39 10.47
N GLN A 112 -45.65 23.55 11.10
CA GLN A 112 -44.60 24.53 10.75
C GLN A 112 -43.20 24.07 11.13
N VAL A 113 -43.06 23.25 12.16
CA VAL A 113 -41.74 22.76 12.66
C VAL A 113 -41.26 21.51 11.97
N ILE A 114 -42.13 20.83 11.19
CA ILE A 114 -41.75 19.63 10.42
C ILE A 114 -41.03 20.03 9.16
N HIS A 115 -39.96 19.27 8.81
CA HIS A 115 -39.25 19.43 7.57
C HIS A 115 -40.18 19.26 6.36
N ASP A 116 -40.02 20.09 5.35
CA ASP A 116 -40.99 20.17 4.24
C ASP A 116 -41.18 18.85 3.48
N GLU A 117 -40.15 18.04 3.34
CA GLU A 117 -40.21 16.72 2.70
C GLU A 117 -41.02 15.70 3.51
N ASP A 118 -41.10 15.85 4.84
CA ASP A 118 -41.75 14.89 5.74
C ASP A 118 -43.20 15.26 6.06
N LYS A 119 -43.71 16.41 5.60
CA LYS A 119 -45.09 16.84 5.82
C LYS A 119 -46.12 15.82 5.35
N LYS A 120 -45.93 15.21 4.19
CA LYS A 120 -46.81 14.14 3.68
C LYS A 120 -46.79 12.88 4.55
N VAL A 121 -45.62 12.54 5.08
CA VAL A 121 -45.46 11.40 6.00
C VAL A 121 -46.23 11.67 7.30
N ALA A 122 -46.10 12.87 7.85
CA ALA A 122 -46.81 13.30 9.04
C ALA A 122 -48.34 13.34 8.83
N GLU A 123 -48.81 13.85 7.68
CA GLU A 123 -50.25 13.82 7.35
C GLU A 123 -50.80 12.39 7.26
N THR A 124 -50.04 11.47 6.63
CA THR A 124 -50.43 10.07 6.51
C THR A 124 -50.48 9.39 7.89
N PHE A 125 -49.52 9.68 8.76
CA PHE A 125 -49.50 9.23 10.14
C PHE A 125 -50.77 9.68 10.90
N TRP A 126 -51.11 10.97 10.86
CA TRP A 126 -52.30 11.50 11.50
C TRP A 126 -53.61 10.91 10.97
N LYS A 127 -53.71 10.76 9.64
CA LYS A 127 -54.86 10.08 9.02
C LYS A 127 -54.98 8.64 9.54
N GLY A 128 -53.87 7.94 9.70
CA GLY A 128 -53.82 6.58 10.24
C GLY A 128 -54.34 6.53 11.68
N VAL A 129 -53.88 7.42 12.56
CA VAL A 129 -54.33 7.50 13.96
C VAL A 129 -55.83 7.78 14.05
N VAL A 130 -56.29 8.78 13.31
CA VAL A 130 -57.69 9.24 13.38
C VAL A 130 -58.67 8.30 12.66
N THR A 131 -58.32 7.83 11.45
CA THR A 131 -59.23 7.04 10.62
C THR A 131 -59.17 5.55 10.93
N ALA A 132 -57.95 5.01 11.09
CA ALA A 132 -57.78 3.58 11.39
C ALA A 132 -57.96 3.26 12.88
N ARG A 133 -58.05 4.30 13.74
CA ARG A 133 -58.25 4.16 15.19
C ARG A 133 -57.20 3.25 15.86
N THR A 134 -55.97 3.29 15.39
CA THR A 134 -54.89 2.43 15.87
C THR A 134 -53.69 3.25 16.32
N LYS A 135 -52.99 2.72 17.32
CA LYS A 135 -51.69 3.24 17.70
C LYS A 135 -50.76 3.30 16.47
N SER A 136 -50.15 4.42 16.26
CA SER A 136 -49.22 4.64 15.14
C SER A 136 -47.91 5.23 15.64
N THR A 137 -46.82 4.93 14.89
CA THR A 137 -45.46 5.41 15.16
C THR A 137 -44.87 5.91 13.86
N VAL A 138 -44.17 7.05 13.91
CA VAL A 138 -43.49 7.60 12.75
C VAL A 138 -42.21 8.30 13.15
N GLN A 139 -41.23 8.32 12.24
CA GLN A 139 -40.01 9.10 12.35
C GLN A 139 -40.11 10.27 11.37
N VAL A 140 -39.86 11.48 11.86
CA VAL A 140 -39.93 12.70 11.05
C VAL A 140 -38.75 13.63 11.38
N ARG A 141 -38.33 14.37 10.39
CA ARG A 141 -37.33 15.43 10.56
C ARG A 141 -38.00 16.73 10.96
N MET A 142 -37.35 17.45 11.84
CA MET A 142 -37.72 18.82 12.18
C MET A 142 -36.94 19.82 11.36
N LYS A 143 -37.43 21.05 11.23
CA LYS A 143 -36.65 22.15 10.59
C LYS A 143 -35.45 22.60 11.42
N ARG A 144 -35.49 22.29 12.73
CA ARG A 144 -34.40 22.58 13.64
C ARG A 144 -33.19 21.73 13.31
N GLU A 145 -32.00 22.33 13.38
CA GLU A 145 -30.71 21.66 13.23
C GLU A 145 -30.26 20.98 14.53
N TRP A 146 -29.62 19.80 14.40
CA TRP A 146 -28.98 19.10 15.49
C TRP A 146 -27.47 19.37 15.46
N TYR A 147 -26.90 19.68 16.62
CA TYR A 147 -25.49 20.01 16.78
C TYR A 147 -24.81 18.96 17.65
N ASN A 148 -23.56 18.62 17.31
CA ASN A 148 -22.74 17.75 18.15
C ASN A 148 -22.14 18.53 19.33
N GLU A 149 -21.41 17.84 20.21
CA GLU A 149 -20.75 18.44 21.39
C GLU A 149 -19.75 19.55 21.03
N ASN A 150 -19.22 19.56 19.82
CA ASN A 150 -18.30 20.57 19.31
C ASN A 150 -19.01 21.78 18.67
N GLY A 151 -20.34 21.79 18.61
CA GLY A 151 -21.13 22.86 18.02
C GLY A 151 -21.22 22.82 16.49
N GLU A 152 -20.90 21.69 15.86
CA GLU A 152 -21.03 21.50 14.41
C GLU A 152 -22.43 20.98 14.07
N SER A 153 -23.06 21.54 13.03
CA SER A 153 -24.35 21.05 12.54
C SER A 153 -24.19 19.68 11.89
N MET A 154 -24.99 18.73 12.34
CA MET A 154 -25.04 17.34 11.86
C MET A 154 -26.30 17.05 11.03
N GLY A 155 -27.09 18.10 10.70
CA GLY A 155 -28.32 18.03 9.95
C GLY A 155 -29.56 18.20 10.79
N PRO A 156 -30.76 17.89 10.25
CA PRO A 156 -32.04 18.12 10.94
C PRO A 156 -32.21 17.22 12.15
N VAL A 157 -32.89 17.73 13.18
CA VAL A 157 -33.33 16.93 14.34
C VAL A 157 -34.30 15.86 13.87
N TRP A 158 -34.06 14.60 14.26
CA TRP A 158 -34.97 13.48 14.02
C TRP A 158 -35.79 13.15 15.23
N ILE A 159 -37.12 13.13 15.07
CA ILE A 159 -38.06 12.79 16.11
C ILE A 159 -38.77 11.48 15.82
N LEU A 160 -38.79 10.59 16.79
CA LEU A 160 -39.68 9.44 16.82
C LEU A 160 -40.94 9.84 17.59
N THR A 161 -42.09 9.88 16.92
CA THR A 161 -43.35 10.17 17.57
C THR A 161 -44.28 8.97 17.56
N ASN A 162 -44.92 8.73 18.71
CA ASN A 162 -45.96 7.73 18.91
C ASN A 162 -47.26 8.44 19.22
N ALA A 163 -48.37 7.99 18.64
CA ALA A 163 -49.69 8.50 18.91
C ALA A 163 -50.68 7.35 19.20
N ILE A 164 -51.46 7.50 20.23
CA ILE A 164 -52.47 6.55 20.69
C ILE A 164 -53.81 7.28 20.77
N PRO A 165 -54.86 6.82 20.03
CA PRO A 165 -56.19 7.41 20.14
C PRO A 165 -56.84 7.04 21.47
N GLU A 166 -57.52 8.01 22.09
CA GLU A 166 -58.41 7.82 23.25
C GLU A 166 -59.86 7.77 22.75
N PHE A 167 -60.72 6.99 23.44
CA PHE A 167 -62.10 6.76 23.04
C PHE A 167 -63.04 7.12 24.17
N ASP A 168 -64.18 7.73 23.81
CA ASP A 168 -65.30 7.95 24.69
C ASP A 168 -66.10 6.65 24.91
N GLU A 169 -67.09 6.70 25.86
CA GLU A 169 -67.94 5.54 26.18
C GLU A 169 -68.77 5.05 24.97
N ASP A 170 -69.03 5.90 24.00
CA ASP A 170 -69.77 5.59 22.76
C ASP A 170 -68.87 5.05 21.66
N GLY A 171 -67.58 4.93 21.93
CA GLY A 171 -66.58 4.44 20.97
C GLY A 171 -66.14 5.48 19.95
N SER A 172 -66.48 6.75 20.08
CA SER A 172 -65.94 7.85 19.32
C SER A 172 -64.53 8.22 19.81
N ILE A 173 -63.65 8.81 18.93
CA ILE A 173 -62.33 9.29 19.36
C ILE A 173 -62.55 10.59 20.16
N SER A 174 -62.17 10.58 21.44
CA SER A 174 -62.20 11.77 22.32
C SER A 174 -60.89 12.58 22.14
N GLY A 175 -59.78 11.91 21.95
CA GLY A 175 -58.49 12.58 21.84
C GLY A 175 -57.38 11.68 21.33
N VAL A 176 -56.15 12.23 21.30
CA VAL A 176 -54.91 11.51 21.03
C VAL A 176 -53.90 11.92 22.08
N ILE A 177 -53.26 10.92 22.68
CA ILE A 177 -52.09 11.09 23.53
C ILE A 177 -50.87 10.60 22.78
N GLY A 178 -49.76 11.35 22.84
CA GLY A 178 -48.55 10.95 22.16
C GLY A 178 -47.26 11.33 22.88
N THR A 179 -46.19 10.70 22.42
CA THR A 179 -44.83 10.95 22.90
C THR A 179 -43.90 11.24 21.75
N MET A 180 -42.92 12.09 21.99
CA MET A 180 -41.84 12.43 21.04
C MET A 180 -40.51 12.19 21.70
N GLU A 181 -39.58 11.59 20.97
CA GLU A 181 -38.22 11.31 21.42
C GLU A 181 -37.22 11.78 20.36
N ASP A 182 -36.19 12.52 20.77
CA ASP A 182 -35.11 12.91 19.88
C ASP A 182 -34.21 11.71 19.63
N ILE A 183 -34.19 11.25 18.38
CA ILE A 183 -33.38 10.12 17.89
C ILE A 183 -32.22 10.58 16.98
N SER A 184 -31.90 11.88 16.97
CA SER A 184 -30.87 12.45 16.08
C SER A 184 -29.52 11.77 16.26
N ALA A 185 -29.08 11.55 17.49
CA ALA A 185 -27.83 10.86 17.80
C ALA A 185 -27.80 9.41 17.26
N ILE A 186 -28.96 8.72 17.33
CA ILE A 186 -29.08 7.35 16.80
C ILE A 186 -29.00 7.37 15.29
N LYS A 187 -29.69 8.29 14.61
CA LYS A 187 -29.68 8.44 13.16
C LYS A 187 -28.33 8.83 12.63
N PHE A 188 -27.62 9.70 13.31
CA PHE A 188 -26.25 10.04 12.98
C PHE A 188 -25.32 8.82 13.10
N ALA A 189 -25.40 8.07 14.20
CA ALA A 189 -24.62 6.86 14.40
C ALA A 189 -24.90 5.79 13.32
N GLU A 190 -26.19 5.58 12.95
CA GLU A 190 -26.58 4.69 11.86
C GLU A 190 -25.94 5.11 10.53
N THR A 191 -25.97 6.41 10.22
CA THR A 191 -25.38 6.94 8.98
C THR A 191 -23.87 6.75 8.94
N VAL A 192 -23.17 7.09 10.03
CA VAL A 192 -21.71 6.89 10.15
C VAL A 192 -21.35 5.40 10.03
N GLN A 193 -22.10 4.53 10.67
CA GLN A 193 -21.87 3.08 10.59
C GLN A 193 -22.09 2.55 9.17
N LYS A 194 -23.13 3.01 8.48
CA LYS A 194 -23.42 2.64 7.10
C LYS A 194 -22.29 3.08 6.16
N THR A 195 -21.83 4.32 6.27
CA THR A 195 -20.71 4.84 5.45
C THR A 195 -19.43 4.03 5.69
N ARG A 196 -19.08 3.77 6.95
CA ARG A 196 -17.91 2.93 7.27
C ARG A 196 -18.02 1.50 6.72
N MET A 197 -19.23 0.94 6.74
CA MET A 197 -19.46 -0.39 6.19
C MET A 197 -19.32 -0.40 4.65
N GLU A 198 -19.83 0.62 3.97
CA GLU A 198 -19.71 0.79 2.53
C GLU A 198 -18.21 0.97 2.13
N GLU A 199 -17.47 1.81 2.86
CA GLU A 199 -16.03 1.99 2.67
C GLU A 199 -15.25 0.67 2.89
N ALA A 200 -15.57 -0.09 3.94
CA ALA A 200 -14.93 -1.36 4.23
C ALA A 200 -15.23 -2.43 3.16
N LEU A 201 -16.45 -2.47 2.64
CA LEU A 201 -16.82 -3.37 1.55
C LEU A 201 -16.10 -3.01 0.25
N GLU A 202 -15.97 -1.72 -0.05
CA GLU A 202 -15.23 -1.27 -1.24
C GLU A 202 -13.73 -1.60 -1.13
N ALA A 203 -13.12 -1.33 0.02
CA ALA A 203 -11.72 -1.71 0.29
C ALA A 203 -11.49 -3.22 0.13
N ARG A 204 -12.43 -4.05 0.63
CA ARG A 204 -12.38 -5.50 0.46
C ARG A 204 -12.48 -5.94 -0.99
N ARG A 205 -13.40 -5.36 -1.78
CA ARG A 205 -13.53 -5.65 -3.21
C ARG A 205 -12.26 -5.31 -3.98
N GLN A 206 -11.64 -4.17 -3.66
CA GLN A 206 -10.36 -3.77 -4.24
C GLN A 206 -9.26 -4.77 -3.88
N GLN A 207 -9.22 -5.26 -2.65
CA GLN A 207 -8.27 -6.27 -2.21
C GLN A 207 -8.48 -7.63 -2.91
N GLU A 208 -9.72 -8.10 -3.06
CA GLU A 208 -10.05 -9.33 -3.79
C GLU A 208 -9.64 -9.22 -5.27
N HIS A 209 -9.96 -8.10 -5.92
CA HIS A 209 -9.55 -7.83 -7.30
C HIS A 209 -8.02 -7.78 -7.46
N PHE A 210 -7.31 -7.23 -6.47
CA PHE A 210 -5.84 -7.24 -6.42
C PHE A 210 -5.26 -8.64 -6.43
N ILE A 211 -5.77 -9.52 -5.56
CA ILE A 211 -5.29 -10.91 -5.44
C ILE A 211 -5.51 -11.66 -6.75
N ASP A 212 -6.70 -11.53 -7.35
CA ASP A 212 -7.05 -12.22 -8.59
C ASP A 212 -6.16 -11.76 -9.75
N MET A 213 -6.00 -10.45 -9.92
CA MET A 213 -5.20 -9.89 -11.00
C MET A 213 -3.71 -10.23 -10.85
N THR A 214 -3.16 -10.09 -9.63
CA THR A 214 -1.76 -10.45 -9.36
C THR A 214 -1.51 -11.93 -9.61
N SER A 215 -2.46 -12.79 -9.22
CA SER A 215 -2.37 -14.23 -9.46
C SER A 215 -2.36 -14.57 -10.95
N HIS A 216 -3.17 -13.88 -11.76
CA HIS A 216 -3.18 -14.04 -13.21
C HIS A 216 -1.88 -13.54 -13.86
N GLU A 217 -1.39 -12.38 -13.45
CA GLU A 217 -0.14 -11.78 -13.96
C GLU A 217 1.10 -12.62 -13.64
N ILE A 218 1.10 -13.31 -12.50
CA ILE A 218 2.17 -14.24 -12.13
C ILE A 218 2.03 -15.56 -12.90
N ARG A 219 0.81 -16.10 -13.06
CA ARG A 219 0.59 -17.42 -13.68
C ARG A 219 0.93 -17.43 -15.17
N ASN A 220 0.63 -16.35 -15.90
CA ASN A 220 0.85 -16.25 -17.35
C ASN A 220 2.33 -16.42 -17.73
N PRO A 221 3.29 -15.61 -17.22
CA PRO A 221 4.71 -15.80 -17.56
C PRO A 221 5.26 -17.12 -17.01
N LEU A 222 4.73 -17.64 -15.88
CA LEU A 222 5.12 -18.95 -15.36
C LEU A 222 4.73 -20.07 -16.32
N GLY A 223 3.53 -20.01 -16.91
CA GLY A 223 3.12 -20.95 -17.96
C GLY A 223 4.06 -20.91 -19.16
N ALA A 224 4.42 -19.73 -19.62
CA ALA A 224 5.40 -19.58 -20.72
C ALA A 224 6.79 -20.13 -20.37
N VAL A 225 7.26 -19.92 -19.15
CA VAL A 225 8.53 -20.51 -18.64
C VAL A 225 8.46 -22.03 -18.70
N MET A 226 7.37 -22.64 -18.23
CA MET A 226 7.19 -24.10 -18.24
C MET A 226 7.18 -24.66 -19.68
N HIS A 227 6.39 -24.06 -20.58
CA HIS A 227 6.33 -24.50 -21.99
C HIS A 227 7.67 -24.36 -22.70
N CYS A 228 8.40 -23.25 -22.47
CA CYS A 228 9.73 -23.09 -23.06
C CYS A 228 10.76 -24.06 -22.48
N ALA A 229 10.65 -24.39 -21.19
CA ALA A 229 11.53 -25.40 -20.57
C ALA A 229 11.25 -26.82 -21.13
N ASP A 230 9.98 -27.18 -21.32
CA ASP A 230 9.60 -28.46 -21.93
C ASP A 230 10.13 -28.54 -23.37
N ALA A 231 9.91 -27.52 -24.21
CA ALA A 231 10.42 -27.46 -25.57
C ALA A 231 11.96 -27.55 -25.61
N LEU A 232 12.64 -26.90 -24.64
CA LEU A 232 14.10 -27.00 -24.51
C LEU A 232 14.56 -28.43 -24.21
N LEU A 233 13.86 -29.12 -23.30
CA LEU A 233 14.17 -30.52 -22.98
C LEU A 233 13.97 -31.44 -24.18
N GLU A 234 12.88 -31.26 -24.95
CA GLU A 234 12.63 -32.01 -26.18
C GLU A 234 13.73 -31.78 -27.22
N ASN A 235 14.08 -30.51 -27.49
CA ASN A 235 15.11 -30.15 -28.44
C ASN A 235 16.48 -30.74 -28.05
N LEU A 236 16.82 -30.71 -26.76
CA LEU A 236 18.08 -31.29 -26.26
C LEU A 236 18.07 -32.82 -26.36
N ALA A 237 16.94 -33.48 -26.08
CA ALA A 237 16.78 -34.92 -26.23
C ALA A 237 16.93 -35.37 -27.70
N GLU A 238 16.28 -34.65 -28.63
CA GLU A 238 16.41 -34.91 -30.07
C GLU A 238 17.85 -34.68 -30.53
N THR A 239 18.48 -33.58 -30.12
CA THR A 239 19.91 -33.30 -30.43
C THR A 239 20.81 -34.44 -29.95
N LYS A 240 20.59 -34.91 -28.69
CA LYS A 240 21.36 -36.02 -28.14
C LYS A 240 21.13 -37.33 -28.91
N ALA A 241 19.89 -37.62 -29.35
CA ALA A 241 19.57 -38.80 -30.13
C ALA A 241 20.27 -38.78 -31.54
N ILE A 242 20.25 -37.60 -32.20
CA ILE A 242 20.93 -37.42 -33.50
C ILE A 242 22.47 -37.65 -33.35
N LEU A 243 23.07 -37.06 -32.30
CA LEU A 243 24.50 -37.23 -32.02
C LEU A 243 24.89 -38.66 -31.63
N ALA A 244 23.99 -39.41 -31.00
CA ALA A 244 24.24 -40.79 -30.61
C ALA A 244 24.13 -41.77 -31.80
N ASN A 245 23.29 -41.46 -32.80
CA ASN A 245 23.02 -42.34 -33.92
C ASN A 245 23.96 -42.14 -35.13
N HIS A 246 24.73 -41.05 -35.15
CA HIS A 246 25.66 -40.73 -36.24
C HIS A 246 27.10 -40.59 -35.72
N MET A 247 28.01 -41.47 -36.15
CA MET A 247 29.43 -41.30 -35.85
C MET A 247 30.03 -40.05 -36.53
N VAL A 248 29.50 -39.66 -37.69
CA VAL A 248 29.72 -38.35 -38.34
C VAL A 248 28.36 -37.89 -38.85
N PRO A 249 27.85 -36.74 -38.38
CA PRO A 249 26.58 -36.21 -38.84
C PRO A 249 26.63 -35.89 -40.35
N ASP A 250 25.61 -36.34 -41.10
CA ASP A 250 25.43 -35.90 -42.47
C ASP A 250 24.92 -34.42 -42.49
N HIS A 251 24.94 -33.79 -43.65
CA HIS A 251 24.55 -32.38 -43.81
C HIS A 251 23.14 -32.09 -43.27
N LYS A 252 22.21 -33.05 -43.38
CA LYS A 252 20.84 -32.91 -42.87
C LYS A 252 20.78 -32.96 -41.35
N ALA A 253 21.54 -33.89 -40.75
CA ALA A 253 21.67 -33.98 -39.30
C ALA A 253 22.34 -32.73 -38.69
N GLU A 254 23.39 -32.22 -39.35
CA GLU A 254 24.02 -30.96 -38.93
C GLU A 254 23.07 -29.76 -38.98
N GLN A 255 22.32 -29.64 -40.07
CA GLN A 255 21.33 -28.56 -40.20
C GLN A 255 20.23 -28.67 -39.14
N ARG A 256 19.71 -29.87 -38.89
CA ARG A 256 18.71 -30.12 -37.87
C ARG A 256 19.22 -29.78 -36.46
N ILE A 257 20.44 -30.12 -36.15
CA ILE A 257 21.09 -29.75 -34.88
C ILE A 257 21.18 -28.22 -34.75
N LYS A 258 21.56 -27.50 -35.81
CA LYS A 258 21.60 -26.02 -35.80
C LYS A 258 20.24 -25.41 -35.52
N GLU A 259 19.19 -25.93 -36.15
CA GLU A 259 17.81 -25.49 -35.92
C GLU A 259 17.37 -25.73 -34.45
N LEU A 260 17.60 -26.93 -33.92
CA LEU A 260 17.26 -27.28 -32.54
C LEU A 260 18.04 -26.43 -31.52
N VAL A 261 19.31 -26.15 -31.78
CA VAL A 261 20.09 -25.25 -30.93
C VAL A 261 19.54 -23.83 -30.99
N GLN A 262 19.20 -23.33 -32.18
CA GLN A 262 18.62 -21.99 -32.32
C GLN A 262 17.29 -21.89 -31.60
N GLN A 263 16.38 -22.84 -31.74
CA GLN A 263 15.11 -22.91 -31.01
C GLN A 263 15.32 -22.98 -29.49
N SER A 264 16.34 -23.71 -29.05
CA SER A 264 16.71 -23.80 -27.63
C SER A 264 17.18 -22.45 -27.08
N ILE A 265 17.98 -21.71 -27.86
CA ILE A 265 18.42 -20.34 -27.48
C ILE A 265 17.21 -19.40 -27.36
N GLU A 266 16.26 -19.47 -28.29
CA GLU A 266 15.04 -18.67 -28.26
C GLU A 266 14.16 -19.00 -27.04
N SER A 267 14.02 -20.30 -26.73
CA SER A 267 13.29 -20.77 -25.54
C SER A 267 13.93 -20.25 -24.25
N VAL A 268 15.26 -20.33 -24.11
CA VAL A 268 16.00 -19.80 -22.95
C VAL A 268 15.84 -18.28 -22.86
N SER A 269 15.92 -17.55 -23.98
CA SER A 269 15.70 -16.11 -24.01
C SER A 269 14.32 -15.72 -23.51
N THR A 270 13.29 -16.48 -23.91
CA THR A 270 11.91 -16.30 -23.45
C THR A 270 11.76 -16.58 -21.95
N ILE A 271 12.38 -17.66 -21.45
CA ILE A 271 12.39 -17.99 -20.01
C ILE A 271 12.98 -16.82 -19.20
N ILE A 272 14.14 -16.30 -19.64
CA ILE A 272 14.79 -15.16 -18.95
C ILE A 272 13.90 -13.92 -18.95
N SER A 273 13.26 -13.61 -20.08
CA SER A 273 12.35 -12.46 -20.21
C SER A 273 11.12 -12.60 -19.30
N CYS A 274 10.49 -13.77 -19.29
CA CYS A 274 9.33 -14.06 -18.43
C CYS A 274 9.69 -14.01 -16.93
N SER A 275 10.85 -14.56 -16.55
CA SER A 275 11.34 -14.54 -15.17
C SER A 275 11.61 -13.10 -14.70
N ALA A 276 12.23 -12.27 -15.55
CA ALA A 276 12.44 -10.85 -15.25
C ALA A 276 11.13 -10.08 -15.12
N HIS A 277 10.11 -10.46 -15.88
CA HIS A 277 8.76 -9.88 -15.75
C HIS A 277 8.10 -10.27 -14.43
N GLN A 278 8.17 -11.53 -14.02
CA GLN A 278 7.65 -12.01 -12.74
C GLN A 278 8.30 -11.29 -11.55
N LEU A 279 9.62 -11.11 -11.61
CA LEU A 279 10.34 -10.40 -10.56
C LEU A 279 9.83 -8.96 -10.41
N ARG A 280 9.61 -8.25 -11.51
CA ARG A 280 9.05 -6.88 -11.47
C ARG A 280 7.66 -6.85 -10.83
N ILE A 281 6.79 -7.81 -11.15
CA ILE A 281 5.45 -7.90 -10.52
C ILE A 281 5.60 -8.13 -9.01
N ALA A 282 6.46 -9.04 -8.60
CA ALA A 282 6.70 -9.32 -7.17
C ALA A 282 7.23 -8.08 -6.43
N ASP A 283 8.17 -7.35 -7.05
CA ASP A 283 8.70 -6.11 -6.49
C ASP A 283 7.63 -5.02 -6.37
N ASP A 284 6.79 -4.84 -7.39
CA ASP A 284 5.68 -3.88 -7.38
C ASP A 284 4.69 -4.19 -6.24
N VAL A 285 4.33 -5.47 -6.07
CA VAL A 285 3.44 -5.93 -4.98
C VAL A 285 4.06 -5.65 -3.60
N LEU A 286 5.34 -5.94 -3.42
CA LEU A 286 6.05 -5.69 -2.17
C LEU A 286 6.15 -4.19 -1.85
N VAL A 287 6.42 -3.36 -2.86
CA VAL A 287 6.48 -1.91 -2.71
C VAL A 287 5.11 -1.37 -2.33
N LEU A 288 4.04 -1.80 -3.02
CA LEU A 288 2.67 -1.39 -2.71
C LEU A 288 2.26 -1.79 -1.29
N SER A 289 2.55 -3.03 -0.89
CA SER A 289 2.28 -3.51 0.48
C SER A 289 2.97 -2.66 1.55
N LYS A 290 4.22 -2.24 1.29
CA LYS A 290 4.98 -1.37 2.21
C LYS A 290 4.46 0.07 2.21
N LEU A 291 3.96 0.57 1.08
CA LEU A 291 3.30 1.87 0.97
C LEU A 291 2.00 1.88 1.78
N ASP A 292 1.15 0.88 1.61
CA ASP A 292 -0.14 0.76 2.31
C ASP A 292 0.02 0.62 3.84
N SER A 293 1.03 -0.13 4.27
CA SER A 293 1.35 -0.29 5.70
C SER A 293 2.18 0.87 6.28
N LYS A 294 2.49 1.91 5.48
CA LYS A 294 3.37 3.04 5.87
C LYS A 294 4.76 2.59 6.38
N LEU A 295 5.20 1.42 5.94
CA LEU A 295 6.51 0.85 6.30
C LEU A 295 7.62 1.20 5.29
N LEU A 296 7.28 1.86 4.18
CA LEU A 296 8.28 2.29 3.23
C LEU A 296 9.03 3.49 3.80
N GLN A 297 10.32 3.35 3.99
CA GLN A 297 11.21 4.43 4.38
C GLN A 297 12.02 4.90 3.18
N LEU A 298 12.23 6.20 3.07
CA LEU A 298 13.13 6.78 2.09
C LEU A 298 14.57 6.70 2.61
N ALA A 299 15.51 6.46 1.71
CA ALA A 299 16.94 6.41 1.99
C ALA A 299 17.68 7.52 1.19
N PRO A 300 17.55 8.80 1.57
CA PRO A 300 18.18 9.89 0.85
C PRO A 300 19.71 9.83 1.02
N THR A 301 20.41 9.87 -0.10
CA THR A 301 21.89 9.85 -0.15
C THR A 301 22.41 10.95 -1.07
N PRO A 302 23.63 11.47 -0.82
CA PRO A 302 24.30 12.37 -1.75
C PRO A 302 24.47 11.69 -3.10
N THR A 303 23.82 12.25 -4.12
CA THR A 303 23.74 11.69 -5.47
C THR A 303 24.16 12.74 -6.49
N HIS A 304 25.02 12.37 -7.42
CA HIS A 304 25.36 13.24 -8.55
C HIS A 304 24.17 13.30 -9.51
N ALA A 305 23.64 14.49 -9.75
CA ALA A 305 22.40 14.69 -10.49
C ALA A 305 22.42 14.02 -11.89
N MET A 306 23.52 14.18 -12.63
CA MET A 306 23.66 13.63 -13.96
C MET A 306 23.71 12.10 -14.00
N SER A 307 24.03 11.43 -12.88
CA SER A 307 24.05 9.96 -12.83
C SER A 307 22.66 9.36 -13.01
N LEU A 308 21.60 10.06 -12.59
CA LEU A 308 20.22 9.62 -12.75
C LEU A 308 19.84 9.52 -14.23
N LEU A 309 20.22 10.51 -15.03
CA LEU A 309 19.97 10.51 -16.47
C LEU A 309 20.83 9.49 -17.23
N ALA A 310 22.13 9.39 -16.88
CA ALA A 310 23.04 8.42 -17.47
C ALA A 310 22.62 6.96 -17.19
N ASN A 311 21.94 6.70 -16.08
CA ASN A 311 21.37 5.40 -15.77
C ASN A 311 20.20 5.04 -16.69
N VAL A 312 19.40 6.02 -17.13
CA VAL A 312 18.31 5.82 -18.10
C VAL A 312 18.90 5.34 -19.43
N ASP A 313 19.91 6.05 -19.98
CA ASP A 313 20.56 5.65 -21.23
C ASP A 313 21.05 4.22 -21.16
N ARG A 314 21.86 3.89 -20.15
CA ARG A 314 22.42 2.53 -19.99
C ARG A 314 21.36 1.44 -19.83
N SER A 315 20.25 1.75 -19.17
CA SER A 315 19.19 0.78 -18.90
C SER A 315 18.32 0.47 -20.11
N PHE A 316 18.10 1.46 -20.97
CA PHE A 316 17.12 1.38 -22.05
C PHE A 316 17.68 1.40 -23.46
N GLU A 317 18.99 1.60 -23.66
CA GLU A 317 19.65 1.61 -24.98
C GLU A 317 19.33 0.35 -25.79
N ALA A 318 19.51 -0.82 -25.18
CA ALA A 318 19.24 -2.10 -25.84
C ALA A 318 17.73 -2.31 -26.13
N GLU A 319 16.85 -1.92 -25.22
CA GLU A 319 15.41 -2.04 -25.40
C GLU A 319 14.89 -1.09 -26.48
N ALA A 320 15.38 0.14 -26.50
CA ALA A 320 15.06 1.14 -27.51
C ALA A 320 15.52 0.68 -28.90
N ALA A 321 16.74 0.16 -29.02
CA ALA A 321 17.28 -0.40 -30.26
C ALA A 321 16.44 -1.59 -30.77
N ASN A 322 16.10 -2.52 -29.91
CA ASN A 322 15.26 -3.69 -30.25
C ASN A 322 13.86 -3.31 -30.72
N ASN A 323 13.29 -2.22 -30.17
CA ASN A 323 11.98 -1.72 -30.54
C ASN A 323 12.03 -0.71 -31.70
N LEU A 324 13.22 -0.39 -32.22
CA LEU A 324 13.47 0.64 -33.24
C LEU A 324 12.91 2.02 -32.82
N VAL A 325 13.03 2.38 -31.54
CA VAL A 325 12.64 3.66 -30.96
C VAL A 325 13.88 4.51 -30.72
N GLN A 326 13.89 5.73 -31.17
CA GLN A 326 14.95 6.70 -30.88
C GLN A 326 14.78 7.21 -29.45
N LEU A 327 15.70 6.81 -28.57
CA LEU A 327 15.78 7.36 -27.21
C LEU A 327 16.77 8.52 -27.19
N GLU A 328 16.37 9.66 -26.63
CA GLU A 328 17.19 10.83 -26.52
C GLU A 328 17.11 11.40 -25.10
N THR A 329 18.25 11.62 -24.47
CA THR A 329 18.33 12.27 -23.16
C THR A 329 18.81 13.71 -23.30
N GLN A 330 18.21 14.63 -22.59
CA GLN A 330 18.49 16.06 -22.65
C GLN A 330 18.62 16.66 -21.26
N VAL A 331 19.59 17.55 -21.10
CA VAL A 331 19.77 18.34 -19.87
C VAL A 331 19.21 19.73 -20.11
N ASP A 332 18.29 20.14 -19.24
CA ASP A 332 17.73 21.49 -19.29
C ASP A 332 18.75 22.52 -18.76
N PRO A 333 18.88 23.70 -19.38
CA PRO A 333 19.78 24.74 -18.90
C PRO A 333 19.56 25.21 -17.47
N SER A 334 18.36 24.98 -16.90
CA SER A 334 18.02 25.32 -15.51
C SER A 334 18.91 24.59 -14.49
N LEU A 335 19.38 23.38 -14.81
CA LEU A 335 20.28 22.61 -13.96
C LEU A 335 21.64 23.31 -13.79
N GLN A 336 22.18 23.84 -14.90
CA GLN A 336 23.43 24.62 -14.90
C GLN A 336 23.22 26.00 -14.26
N GLY A 337 22.09 26.67 -14.54
CA GLY A 337 21.78 27.99 -13.98
C GLY A 337 21.63 28.00 -12.45
N LEU A 338 21.31 26.86 -11.86
CA LEU A 338 21.22 26.69 -10.41
C LEU A 338 22.49 26.08 -9.79
N ASP A 339 23.52 25.79 -10.59
CA ASP A 339 24.78 25.17 -10.13
C ASP A 339 24.54 23.90 -9.27
N ILE A 340 23.70 22.98 -9.79
CA ILE A 340 23.33 21.74 -9.12
C ILE A 340 24.15 20.61 -9.69
N GLU A 341 25.15 20.19 -8.95
CA GLU A 341 25.96 19.01 -9.26
C GLU A 341 25.59 17.81 -8.37
N TRP A 342 25.46 18.05 -7.06
CA TRP A 342 25.11 17.04 -6.06
C TRP A 342 23.84 17.39 -5.28
N VAL A 343 22.98 16.39 -5.11
CA VAL A 343 21.72 16.52 -4.36
C VAL A 343 21.54 15.35 -3.40
N THR A 344 20.99 15.62 -2.24
CA THR A 344 20.55 14.58 -1.30
C THR A 344 19.12 14.18 -1.66
N ILE A 345 18.93 12.94 -2.11
CA ILE A 345 17.71 12.38 -2.68
C ILE A 345 17.76 10.85 -2.52
N ASP A 346 16.62 10.16 -2.60
CA ASP A 346 16.62 8.69 -2.75
C ASP A 346 16.76 8.30 -4.23
N PRO A 347 17.98 7.97 -4.71
CA PRO A 347 18.22 7.69 -6.12
C PRO A 347 17.50 6.42 -6.59
N GLY A 348 17.30 5.44 -5.71
CA GLY A 348 16.61 4.21 -6.04
C GLY A 348 15.14 4.45 -6.36
N ARG A 349 14.46 5.29 -5.58
CA ARG A 349 13.06 5.63 -5.81
C ARG A 349 12.87 6.52 -7.03
N VAL A 350 13.74 7.51 -7.23
CA VAL A 350 13.72 8.32 -8.46
C VAL A 350 13.95 7.47 -9.70
N GLN A 351 14.93 6.55 -9.64
CA GLN A 351 15.21 5.63 -10.74
C GLN A 351 14.00 4.71 -11.00
N GLN A 352 13.30 4.24 -9.97
CA GLN A 352 12.08 3.42 -10.10
C GLN A 352 10.97 4.18 -10.84
N ILE A 353 10.76 5.46 -10.53
CA ILE A 353 9.78 6.31 -11.23
C ILE A 353 10.21 6.46 -12.71
N LEU A 354 11.47 6.78 -12.97
CA LEU A 354 12.02 6.93 -14.33
C LEU A 354 11.86 5.65 -15.15
N VAL A 355 12.22 4.50 -14.58
CA VAL A 355 12.07 3.18 -15.24
C VAL A 355 10.63 2.92 -15.63
N ASN A 356 9.68 3.19 -14.75
CA ASN A 356 8.25 3.03 -15.03
C ASN A 356 7.77 3.90 -16.19
N VAL A 357 8.12 5.18 -16.15
CA VAL A 357 7.64 6.15 -17.14
C VAL A 357 8.31 5.93 -18.50
N VAL A 358 9.63 5.69 -18.53
CA VAL A 358 10.39 5.45 -19.78
C VAL A 358 10.01 4.13 -20.43
N SER A 359 9.85 3.06 -19.63
CA SER A 359 9.38 1.76 -20.15
C SER A 359 8.00 1.87 -20.80
N ASN A 360 7.08 2.62 -20.18
CA ASN A 360 5.77 2.90 -20.78
C ASN A 360 5.90 3.69 -22.09
N ALA A 361 6.72 4.73 -22.13
CA ALA A 361 6.96 5.54 -23.32
C ALA A 361 7.50 4.70 -24.49
N LEU A 362 8.49 3.85 -24.26
CA LEU A 362 9.04 2.93 -25.27
C LEU A 362 7.99 1.93 -25.77
N LYS A 363 7.23 1.35 -24.85
CA LYS A 363 6.18 0.37 -25.12
C LYS A 363 5.09 0.93 -26.04
N PHE A 364 4.59 2.13 -25.76
CA PHE A 364 3.50 2.73 -26.52
C PHE A 364 3.95 3.42 -27.82
N SER A 365 5.23 3.70 -27.99
CA SER A 365 5.80 4.24 -29.22
C SER A 365 6.11 3.18 -30.28
N LYS A 366 6.19 1.89 -29.93
CA LYS A 366 6.64 0.77 -30.78
C LYS A 366 5.89 0.63 -32.12
N LYS A 367 4.58 0.92 -32.13
CA LYS A 367 3.71 0.71 -33.33
C LYS A 367 3.50 1.97 -34.17
N ARG A 368 4.24 3.06 -33.90
CA ARG A 368 4.08 4.34 -34.63
C ARG A 368 5.05 4.46 -35.81
N SER A 369 4.71 5.36 -36.73
CA SER A 369 5.59 5.70 -37.85
C SER A 369 6.81 6.48 -37.38
N VAL A 370 6.60 7.47 -36.49
CA VAL A 370 7.65 8.19 -35.78
C VAL A 370 7.78 7.57 -34.40
N ARG A 371 8.98 7.10 -34.04
CA ARG A 371 9.24 6.38 -32.80
C ARG A 371 10.33 7.10 -32.04
N LYS A 372 9.93 8.09 -31.26
CA LYS A 372 10.86 8.89 -30.47
C LYS A 372 10.41 8.98 -29.01
N VAL A 373 11.36 8.82 -28.11
CA VAL A 373 11.18 9.08 -26.67
C VAL A 373 12.28 10.05 -26.24
N THR A 374 11.89 11.16 -25.63
CA THR A 374 12.82 12.18 -25.14
C THR A 374 12.69 12.27 -23.62
N VAL A 375 13.79 12.10 -22.91
CA VAL A 375 13.89 12.25 -21.46
C VAL A 375 14.66 13.52 -21.17
N ARG A 376 14.04 14.48 -20.50
CA ARG A 376 14.69 15.74 -20.12
C ARG A 376 14.76 15.85 -18.59
N MET A 377 15.89 16.32 -18.09
CA MET A 377 16.11 16.62 -16.68
C MET A 377 16.43 18.09 -16.49
N GLY A 378 15.74 18.73 -15.56
CA GLY A 378 15.97 20.10 -15.14
C GLY A 378 15.86 20.25 -13.62
N ALA A 379 15.94 21.48 -13.12
CA ALA A 379 15.76 21.79 -11.72
C ALA A 379 15.12 23.17 -11.52
N SER A 380 14.45 23.36 -10.38
CA SER A 380 13.85 24.62 -9.96
C SER A 380 14.17 24.91 -8.49
N SER A 381 14.24 26.18 -8.12
CA SER A 381 14.37 26.61 -6.71
C SER A 381 13.03 26.64 -5.97
N THR A 382 11.91 26.57 -6.70
CA THR A 382 10.55 26.50 -6.18
C THR A 382 9.85 25.28 -6.76
N PRO A 383 8.79 24.75 -6.13
CA PRO A 383 8.02 23.66 -6.70
C PRO A 383 7.59 24.00 -8.14
N PRO A 384 7.92 23.15 -9.13
CA PRO A 384 7.54 23.38 -10.51
C PRO A 384 6.02 23.51 -10.68
N THR A 385 5.58 24.47 -11.49
CA THR A 385 4.17 24.66 -11.84
C THR A 385 3.76 23.78 -13.02
N GLN A 386 2.44 23.63 -13.21
CA GLN A 386 1.89 22.93 -14.38
C GLN A 386 2.32 23.58 -15.70
N GLU A 387 2.41 24.91 -15.71
CA GLU A 387 2.84 25.68 -16.89
C GLU A 387 4.31 25.43 -17.24
N LEU A 388 5.18 25.34 -16.22
CA LEU A 388 6.61 25.11 -16.43
C LEU A 388 6.87 23.73 -17.05
N LEU A 389 6.17 22.70 -16.60
CA LEU A 389 6.37 21.32 -17.08
C LEU A 389 5.40 20.92 -18.22
N GLY A 390 4.41 21.76 -18.53
CA GLY A 390 3.45 21.50 -19.59
C GLY A 390 2.52 20.31 -19.32
N VAL A 391 2.25 19.97 -18.05
CA VAL A 391 1.44 18.81 -17.65
C VAL A 391 0.42 19.18 -16.57
N GLU A 392 -0.68 18.43 -16.49
CA GLU A 392 -1.62 18.51 -15.37
C GLU A 392 -1.16 17.57 -14.26
N PHE A 393 -0.91 18.09 -13.05
CA PHE A 393 -0.52 17.27 -11.91
C PHE A 393 -1.70 16.51 -11.32
N THR A 394 -1.41 15.31 -10.83
CA THR A 394 -2.38 14.50 -10.06
C THR A 394 -2.75 15.20 -8.75
N VAL A 395 -3.96 14.91 -8.25
CA VAL A 395 -4.40 15.33 -6.92
C VAL A 395 -3.59 14.56 -5.87
N SER A 396 -2.96 15.26 -4.94
CA SER A 396 -2.21 14.61 -3.85
C SER A 396 -3.17 13.98 -2.85
N HIS A 397 -2.92 12.73 -2.49
CA HIS A 397 -3.66 11.98 -1.49
C HIS A 397 -2.96 11.96 -0.12
N ILE A 398 -1.71 12.39 -0.06
CA ILE A 398 -0.94 12.46 1.18
C ILE A 398 -1.06 13.89 1.73
N PRO A 399 -1.57 14.08 2.96
CA PRO A 399 -1.48 15.39 3.62
C PRO A 399 -0.03 15.86 3.64
N HIS A 400 0.20 17.15 3.49
CA HIS A 400 1.54 17.78 3.40
C HIS A 400 2.49 17.52 4.60
N ASP A 401 2.09 16.71 5.55
CA ASP A 401 2.72 16.51 6.87
C ASP A 401 3.81 15.42 6.90
N TYR A 402 4.14 14.79 5.76
CA TYR A 402 5.26 13.83 5.68
C TYR A 402 6.60 14.42 5.24
N SER A 403 6.68 15.74 5.11
CA SER A 403 7.96 16.40 4.93
C SER A 403 8.73 16.34 6.25
N GLN A 404 9.92 15.77 6.24
CA GLN A 404 10.88 15.72 7.33
C GLN A 404 10.89 17.05 8.13
N GLU A 405 10.08 17.14 9.17
CA GLU A 405 9.93 18.32 10.05
C GLU A 405 11.23 18.68 10.82
N SER A 406 12.25 17.84 10.74
CA SER A 406 13.47 18.03 11.55
C SER A 406 14.53 18.94 10.94
N LEU A 407 14.33 19.51 9.73
CA LEU A 407 15.30 20.39 9.06
C LEU A 407 14.74 21.74 8.63
N GLU A 408 13.45 22.03 8.87
CA GLU A 408 12.82 23.28 8.41
C GLU A 408 13.00 24.50 9.34
N ASP A 409 13.50 24.29 10.56
CA ASP A 409 13.66 25.39 11.55
C ASP A 409 14.91 26.28 11.33
N ASP A 410 15.80 25.93 10.38
CA ASP A 410 16.97 26.75 10.07
C ASP A 410 16.81 27.46 8.71
N PRO A 411 16.77 28.83 8.67
CA PRO A 411 16.70 29.58 7.42
C PRO A 411 17.82 29.25 6.42
N ALA A 412 18.96 28.75 6.89
CA ALA A 412 20.07 28.29 6.05
C ALA A 412 19.75 26.96 5.33
N SER A 413 18.81 26.16 5.82
CA SER A 413 18.38 24.92 5.17
C SER A 413 17.38 25.17 4.04
N VAL A 414 16.53 26.18 4.16
CA VAL A 414 15.56 26.57 3.12
C VAL A 414 16.29 27.01 1.83
N ALA A 415 17.42 27.71 1.94
CA ALA A 415 18.25 28.14 0.80
C ALA A 415 18.90 26.95 0.04
N LYS A 416 18.87 25.74 0.60
CA LYS A 416 19.43 24.53 -0.02
C LYS A 416 18.38 23.67 -0.72
N ILE A 417 17.08 23.99 -0.59
CA ILE A 417 16.01 23.20 -1.21
C ILE A 417 16.03 23.44 -2.73
N VAL A 418 15.96 22.36 -3.47
CA VAL A 418 15.86 22.37 -4.94
C VAL A 418 14.88 21.29 -5.37
N TYR A 419 14.28 21.47 -6.52
CA TYR A 419 13.31 20.54 -7.09
C TYR A 419 13.80 20.00 -8.43
N PRO A 420 14.61 18.92 -8.43
CA PRO A 420 14.91 18.19 -9.66
C PRO A 420 13.60 17.72 -10.29
N HIS A 421 13.47 17.93 -11.60
CA HIS A 421 12.28 17.51 -12.34
C HIS A 421 12.69 16.79 -13.63
N PHE A 422 11.83 15.86 -14.03
CA PHE A 422 12.03 15.01 -15.19
C PHE A 422 10.80 15.08 -16.07
N THR A 423 11.03 15.15 -17.39
CA THR A 423 9.97 15.11 -18.39
C THR A 423 10.28 13.99 -19.38
N VAL A 424 9.34 13.10 -19.59
CA VAL A 424 9.44 12.01 -20.55
C VAL A 424 8.34 12.20 -21.59
N THR A 425 8.74 12.52 -22.82
CA THR A 425 7.82 12.75 -23.94
C THR A 425 7.95 11.60 -24.95
N ASP A 426 6.85 11.01 -25.32
CA ASP A 426 6.75 9.96 -26.32
C ASP A 426 5.87 10.39 -27.52
N THR A 427 6.11 9.76 -28.67
CA THR A 427 5.30 9.90 -29.87
C THR A 427 4.31 8.74 -30.04
N GLY A 428 3.81 8.20 -28.94
CA GLY A 428 2.96 7.03 -28.86
C GLY A 428 1.50 7.30 -29.31
N THR A 429 0.60 6.40 -28.91
CA THR A 429 -0.82 6.47 -29.25
C THR A 429 -1.57 7.59 -28.53
N GLY A 430 -0.98 8.16 -27.48
CA GLY A 430 -1.66 9.09 -26.60
C GLY A 430 -2.83 8.45 -25.85
N LEU A 431 -3.60 9.26 -25.13
CA LEU A 431 -4.66 8.85 -24.21
C LEU A 431 -5.92 9.69 -24.40
N THR A 432 -7.08 9.07 -24.29
CA THR A 432 -8.39 9.72 -24.23
C THR A 432 -8.61 10.38 -22.85
N LYS A 433 -9.62 11.25 -22.73
CA LYS A 433 -9.98 11.88 -21.45
C LYS A 433 -10.37 10.88 -20.37
N GLU A 434 -11.08 9.80 -20.76
CA GLU A 434 -11.52 8.75 -19.87
C GLU A 434 -10.35 7.89 -19.36
N GLU A 435 -9.39 7.60 -20.24
CA GLU A 435 -8.17 6.86 -19.87
C GLU A 435 -7.29 7.69 -18.93
N LYS A 436 -7.15 9.00 -19.18
CA LYS A 436 -6.40 9.91 -18.29
C LYS A 436 -6.94 9.91 -16.86
N SER A 437 -8.27 9.94 -16.69
CA SER A 437 -8.89 10.01 -15.36
C SER A 437 -8.64 8.77 -14.50
N LYS A 438 -8.32 7.63 -15.12
CA LYS A 438 -8.11 6.34 -14.44
C LYS A 438 -6.63 5.94 -14.32
N LEU A 439 -5.73 6.68 -14.99
CA LEU A 439 -4.36 6.22 -15.23
C LEU A 439 -3.52 6.00 -13.96
N PHE A 440 -3.75 6.79 -12.93
CA PHE A 440 -3.03 6.71 -11.65
C PHE A 440 -3.79 5.90 -10.59
N THR A 441 -4.94 5.35 -10.94
CA THR A 441 -5.65 4.45 -10.03
C THR A 441 -5.01 3.07 -10.04
N ARG A 442 -5.08 2.37 -8.91
CA ARG A 442 -4.52 1.02 -8.76
C ARG A 442 -5.17 0.08 -9.77
N PHE A 443 -4.33 -0.77 -10.40
CA PHE A 443 -4.77 -1.79 -11.36
C PHE A 443 -5.47 -1.25 -12.60
N SER A 444 -5.38 0.06 -12.82
CA SER A 444 -5.97 0.66 -14.01
C SER A 444 -5.08 0.47 -15.22
N GLN A 445 -5.69 0.05 -16.31
CA GLN A 445 -5.08 -0.02 -17.64
C GLN A 445 -5.99 0.72 -18.61
N ALA A 446 -5.40 1.37 -19.61
CA ALA A 446 -6.13 2.23 -20.54
C ALA A 446 -7.28 1.49 -21.24
N SER A 447 -7.13 0.20 -21.58
CA SER A 447 -8.21 -0.63 -22.13
C SER A 447 -7.91 -2.12 -22.01
N ALA A 448 -8.95 -2.99 -22.09
CA ALA A 448 -8.81 -4.45 -22.19
C ALA A 448 -7.94 -4.88 -23.40
N ARG A 449 -7.91 -4.09 -24.47
CA ARG A 449 -7.05 -4.31 -25.63
C ARG A 449 -5.58 -4.05 -25.31
N THR A 450 -5.29 -3.05 -24.48
CA THR A 450 -3.95 -2.73 -23.98
C THR A 450 -3.39 -3.87 -23.13
N TYR A 451 -4.24 -4.52 -22.33
CA TYR A 451 -3.90 -5.70 -21.54
C TYR A 451 -3.40 -6.86 -22.41
N ASN A 452 -4.17 -7.23 -23.45
CA ASN A 452 -3.84 -8.36 -24.33
C ASN A 452 -2.60 -8.11 -25.19
N GLU A 453 -2.35 -6.85 -25.59
CA GLU A 453 -1.25 -6.53 -26.50
C GLU A 453 0.07 -6.22 -25.79
N TYR A 454 0.03 -5.70 -24.58
CA TYR A 454 1.21 -5.11 -23.94
C TYR A 454 1.48 -5.60 -22.51
N GLY A 455 0.54 -6.27 -21.83
CA GLY A 455 0.69 -6.73 -20.45
C GLY A 455 1.01 -5.63 -19.43
N GLY A 456 1.11 -5.97 -18.17
CA GLY A 456 1.56 -5.08 -17.10
C GLY A 456 0.62 -5.09 -15.89
N SER A 457 1.16 -4.90 -14.68
CA SER A 457 0.43 -4.98 -13.41
C SER A 457 -0.60 -3.84 -13.20
N GLY A 458 -0.53 -2.75 -13.97
CA GLY A 458 -1.33 -1.53 -13.71
C GLY A 458 -0.98 -0.83 -12.39
N LEU A 459 0.12 -1.23 -11.75
CA LEU A 459 0.57 -0.67 -10.47
C LEU A 459 1.64 0.42 -10.64
N GLY A 460 2.43 0.35 -11.70
CA GLY A 460 3.63 1.17 -11.84
C GLY A 460 3.38 2.68 -11.72
N LEU A 461 2.34 3.23 -12.38
CA LEU A 461 2.05 4.66 -12.31
C LEU A 461 1.47 5.08 -10.94
N CYS A 462 0.64 4.25 -10.33
CA CYS A 462 0.15 4.48 -8.97
C CYS A 462 1.31 4.48 -7.96
N ILE A 463 2.23 3.52 -8.06
CA ILE A 463 3.45 3.47 -7.25
C ILE A 463 4.31 4.72 -7.51
N SER A 464 4.48 5.12 -8.80
CA SER A 464 5.25 6.30 -9.15
C SER A 464 4.67 7.58 -8.54
N GLN A 465 3.35 7.74 -8.51
CA GLN A 465 2.68 8.85 -7.86
C GLN A 465 3.00 8.88 -6.36
N GLN A 466 2.81 7.77 -5.65
CA GLN A 466 3.04 7.69 -4.21
C GLN A 466 4.53 7.93 -3.86
N LEU A 467 5.46 7.40 -4.68
CA LEU A 467 6.90 7.64 -4.50
C LEU A 467 7.29 9.10 -4.73
N CYS A 468 6.64 9.82 -5.67
CA CYS A 468 6.83 11.25 -5.85
C CYS A 468 6.31 12.03 -4.64
N GLU A 469 5.09 11.73 -4.19
CA GLU A 469 4.43 12.39 -3.06
C GLU A 469 5.22 12.19 -1.75
N MET A 470 5.73 10.99 -1.49
CA MET A 470 6.59 10.71 -0.33
C MET A 470 7.89 11.53 -0.33
N GLN A 471 8.40 11.90 -1.52
CA GLN A 471 9.58 12.75 -1.67
C GLN A 471 9.22 14.24 -1.78
N GLY A 472 8.02 14.65 -1.35
CA GLY A 472 7.56 16.04 -1.39
C GLY A 472 7.38 16.61 -2.80
N GLY A 473 7.16 15.73 -3.78
CA GLY A 473 6.98 16.05 -5.19
C GLY A 473 5.60 15.72 -5.72
N ARG A 474 5.45 15.80 -7.04
CA ARG A 474 4.23 15.43 -7.78
C ARG A 474 4.58 14.83 -9.13
N ILE A 475 3.66 14.04 -9.68
CA ILE A 475 3.70 13.56 -11.06
C ILE A 475 2.49 14.10 -11.81
N GLY A 476 2.66 14.32 -13.11
CA GLY A 476 1.61 14.83 -13.99
C GLY A 476 1.68 14.26 -15.39
N LEU A 477 0.67 14.56 -16.18
CA LEU A 477 0.49 14.06 -17.54
C LEU A 477 -0.11 15.13 -18.44
N ALA A 478 0.45 15.27 -19.65
CA ALA A 478 -0.22 15.83 -20.80
C ALA A 478 -0.23 14.79 -21.91
N SER A 479 -1.36 14.57 -22.55
CA SER A 479 -1.47 13.57 -23.61
C SER A 479 -2.60 13.92 -24.56
N GLU A 480 -2.39 13.65 -25.83
CA GLU A 480 -3.37 13.82 -26.90
C GLU A 480 -3.40 12.57 -27.77
N THR A 481 -4.59 12.08 -28.07
CA THR A 481 -4.78 10.86 -28.85
C THR A 481 -4.11 11.01 -30.23
N ASP A 482 -3.35 10.01 -30.63
CA ASP A 482 -2.57 9.94 -31.86
C ASP A 482 -1.40 10.93 -32.00
N VAL A 483 -1.13 11.75 -31.00
CA VAL A 483 0.03 12.65 -30.95
C VAL A 483 1.13 12.08 -30.07
N GLY A 484 0.77 11.65 -28.86
CA GLY A 484 1.69 11.09 -27.87
C GLY A 484 1.37 11.53 -26.45
N SER A 485 2.30 11.25 -25.53
CA SER A 485 2.15 11.61 -24.12
C SER A 485 3.41 12.27 -23.59
N THR A 486 3.23 13.14 -22.62
CA THR A 486 4.31 13.74 -21.82
C THR A 486 4.00 13.49 -20.36
N PHE A 487 4.81 12.69 -19.71
CA PHE A 487 4.82 12.53 -18.28
C PHE A 487 5.88 13.43 -17.68
N ALA A 488 5.55 14.14 -16.62
CA ALA A 488 6.54 14.90 -15.88
C ALA A 488 6.36 14.69 -14.38
N PHE A 489 7.47 14.65 -13.67
CA PHE A 489 7.47 14.59 -12.22
C PHE A 489 8.62 15.41 -11.63
N PHE A 490 8.48 15.81 -10.39
CA PHE A 490 9.53 16.43 -9.61
C PHE A 490 9.55 15.86 -8.20
N VAL A 491 10.66 16.03 -7.52
CA VAL A 491 10.85 15.65 -6.12
C VAL A 491 11.55 16.76 -5.35
N LYS A 492 11.33 16.86 -4.05
CA LYS A 492 12.06 17.79 -3.16
C LYS A 492 13.42 17.18 -2.84
N ALA A 493 14.48 17.95 -3.01
CA ALA A 493 15.85 17.55 -2.75
C ALA A 493 16.61 18.66 -2.03
N TYR A 494 17.75 18.34 -1.46
CA TYR A 494 18.62 19.31 -0.81
C TYR A 494 19.94 19.36 -1.55
N ARG A 495 20.39 20.55 -1.91
CA ARG A 495 21.72 20.75 -2.48
C ARG A 495 22.77 20.31 -1.46
N THR A 496 23.74 19.51 -1.89
CA THR A 496 24.81 18.98 -1.04
C THR A 496 26.16 19.03 -1.74
N ASN A 497 27.23 18.89 -0.99
CA ASN A 497 28.56 18.75 -1.52
C ASN A 497 28.85 17.28 -1.90
N PRO A 498 29.80 17.01 -2.79
CA PRO A 498 30.25 15.66 -3.07
C PRO A 498 30.60 14.95 -1.76
N PRO A 499 30.22 13.69 -1.59
CA PRO A 499 30.67 12.92 -0.43
C PRO A 499 32.20 12.89 -0.41
N PRO A 500 32.84 12.91 0.79
CA PRO A 500 34.29 12.76 0.87
C PRO A 500 34.65 11.49 0.12
N PRO A 501 35.72 11.52 -0.70
CA PRO A 501 36.14 10.35 -1.43
C PRO A 501 36.29 9.21 -0.41
N PRO A 502 35.79 8.00 -0.71
CA PRO A 502 36.02 6.86 0.17
C PRO A 502 37.52 6.88 0.46
N LYS A 503 37.89 6.70 1.72
CA LYS A 503 39.32 6.58 2.08
C LYS A 503 39.85 5.43 1.25
N SER A 504 40.28 5.77 0.04
CA SER A 504 40.94 4.84 -0.84
C SER A 504 42.18 4.39 -0.05
N ILE A 505 42.19 3.11 0.31
CA ILE A 505 43.44 2.43 0.51
C ILE A 505 44.27 2.82 -0.72
N LEU A 506 45.31 3.61 -0.50
CA LEU A 506 46.23 4.09 -1.55
C LEU A 506 46.79 2.88 -2.27
N LEU A 507 46.04 2.41 -3.28
CA LEU A 507 46.57 1.49 -4.29
C LEU A 507 47.59 2.28 -5.08
N ARG A 508 48.85 2.01 -4.79
CA ARG A 508 49.98 2.50 -5.60
C ARG A 508 49.63 2.21 -7.06
N GLN A 509 49.30 3.26 -7.80
CA GLN A 509 49.31 3.24 -9.26
C GLN A 509 50.77 3.08 -9.71
N ASN A 510 51.22 1.84 -9.80
CA ASN A 510 52.36 1.54 -10.68
C ASN A 510 51.79 1.39 -12.09
N SER A 511 51.87 2.46 -12.85
CA SER A 511 51.74 2.45 -14.29
C SER A 511 52.91 1.63 -14.92
N ALA A 512 52.73 0.33 -14.98
CA ALA A 512 53.57 -0.54 -15.81
C ALA A 512 52.77 -0.84 -17.08
N SER A 513 53.31 -0.39 -18.20
CA SER A 513 52.91 -0.69 -19.57
C SER A 513 52.82 -2.21 -19.75
N LEU A 514 51.62 -2.72 -20.03
CA LEU A 514 51.36 -4.11 -20.35
C LEU A 514 51.92 -4.46 -21.75
N SER A 515 53.09 -5.07 -21.78
CA SER A 515 53.52 -5.92 -22.88
C SER A 515 52.81 -7.27 -22.74
N ALA A 516 52.07 -7.66 -23.78
CA ALA A 516 51.43 -8.97 -23.89
C ALA A 516 52.50 -10.07 -23.99
N ASP A 517 52.74 -10.77 -22.87
CA ASP A 517 53.45 -12.05 -22.91
C ASP A 517 52.70 -13.08 -22.07
N GLN A 518 52.51 -14.26 -22.67
CA GLN A 518 51.70 -15.35 -22.13
C GLN A 518 52.47 -16.07 -21.01
N THR A 519 52.16 -15.73 -19.74
CA THR A 519 52.55 -16.57 -18.60
C THR A 519 51.33 -17.40 -18.14
N PRO A 520 51.52 -18.62 -17.60
CA PRO A 520 50.41 -19.50 -17.19
C PRO A 520 49.63 -18.83 -16.09
N LYS A 521 48.34 -18.57 -16.35
CA LYS A 521 47.40 -17.99 -15.38
C LYS A 521 47.32 -18.91 -14.15
N THR A 522 47.80 -18.47 -13.00
CA THR A 522 47.50 -19.07 -11.71
C THR A 522 45.96 -19.13 -11.57
N LYS A 523 45.43 -20.33 -11.29
CA LYS A 523 43.98 -20.53 -11.13
C LYS A 523 43.54 -19.82 -9.88
N ILE A 524 42.71 -18.77 -10.03
CA ILE A 524 42.13 -18.01 -8.94
C ILE A 524 41.12 -18.88 -8.16
N SER A 525 41.25 -18.92 -6.84
CA SER A 525 40.45 -19.72 -5.93
C SER A 525 39.39 -18.85 -5.21
N ILE A 526 38.12 -19.18 -5.39
CA ILE A 526 36.98 -18.44 -4.84
C ILE A 526 36.26 -19.32 -3.84
N LEU A 527 36.05 -18.81 -2.63
CA LEU A 527 35.16 -19.41 -1.65
C LEU A 527 33.73 -18.82 -1.83
N VAL A 528 32.77 -19.69 -2.15
CA VAL A 528 31.35 -19.33 -2.27
C VAL A 528 30.62 -19.78 -1.02
N VAL A 529 30.05 -18.81 -0.29
CA VAL A 529 29.28 -19.04 0.92
C VAL A 529 27.83 -18.71 0.64
N GLU A 530 26.98 -19.73 0.58
CA GLU A 530 25.57 -19.66 0.16
C GLU A 530 24.81 -20.81 0.80
N ASP A 531 23.71 -20.55 1.50
CA ASP A 531 22.89 -21.56 2.19
C ASP A 531 21.95 -22.34 1.28
N ASN A 532 21.59 -21.78 0.13
CA ASN A 532 20.74 -22.45 -0.84
C ASN A 532 21.58 -23.35 -1.77
N ALA A 533 21.45 -24.67 -1.59
CA ALA A 533 22.20 -25.68 -2.33
C ALA A 533 22.05 -25.56 -3.87
N VAL A 534 20.91 -25.09 -4.38
CA VAL A 534 20.68 -24.88 -5.83
C VAL A 534 21.49 -23.70 -6.34
N ASN A 535 21.42 -22.56 -5.64
CA ASN A 535 22.16 -21.36 -5.97
C ASN A 535 23.68 -21.61 -5.89
N GLN A 536 24.12 -22.24 -4.80
CA GLN A 536 25.51 -22.62 -4.56
C GLN A 536 26.06 -23.46 -5.72
N ARG A 537 25.33 -24.53 -6.10
CA ARG A 537 25.74 -25.43 -7.19
C ARG A 537 25.78 -24.73 -8.55
N LEU A 538 24.76 -23.90 -8.84
CA LEU A 538 24.72 -23.13 -10.09
C LEU A 538 25.89 -22.16 -10.18
N LEU A 539 26.17 -21.41 -9.12
CA LEU A 539 27.25 -20.44 -9.05
C LEU A 539 28.61 -21.15 -9.18
N GLN A 540 28.80 -22.26 -8.45
CA GLN A 540 29.99 -23.12 -8.57
C GLN A 540 30.23 -23.57 -10.02
N MET A 541 29.21 -24.17 -10.65
CA MET A 541 29.35 -24.65 -12.05
C MET A 541 29.70 -23.53 -13.02
N GLN A 542 29.08 -22.35 -12.85
CA GLN A 542 29.31 -21.21 -13.75
C GLN A 542 30.72 -20.60 -13.60
N LEU A 543 31.23 -20.55 -12.36
CA LEU A 543 32.61 -20.08 -12.09
C LEU A 543 33.65 -21.09 -12.54
N VAL A 544 33.46 -22.38 -12.27
CA VAL A 544 34.37 -23.47 -12.73
C VAL A 544 34.43 -23.50 -14.25
N LYS A 545 33.32 -23.34 -14.97
CA LYS A 545 33.30 -23.26 -16.44
C LYS A 545 34.16 -22.11 -16.98
N ARG A 546 34.40 -21.06 -16.20
CA ARG A 546 35.24 -19.91 -16.55
C ARG A 546 36.68 -20.04 -16.08
N GLY A 547 37.05 -21.16 -15.49
CA GLY A 547 38.43 -21.48 -15.12
C GLY A 547 38.79 -21.14 -13.66
N TYR A 548 37.84 -20.68 -12.84
CA TYR A 548 38.09 -20.47 -11.43
C TYR A 548 38.11 -21.79 -10.64
N GLN A 549 38.93 -21.86 -9.59
CA GLN A 549 38.78 -22.90 -8.58
C GLN A 549 37.72 -22.46 -7.58
N VAL A 550 36.77 -23.31 -7.24
CA VAL A 550 35.67 -22.95 -6.37
C VAL A 550 35.55 -23.93 -5.23
N VAL A 551 35.57 -23.39 -4.01
CA VAL A 551 35.23 -24.09 -2.79
C VAL A 551 33.89 -23.54 -2.32
N VAL A 552 33.08 -24.36 -1.66
CA VAL A 552 31.74 -23.97 -1.19
C VAL A 552 31.63 -24.17 0.33
N ALA A 553 30.82 -23.33 0.97
CA ALA A 553 30.42 -23.44 2.36
C ALA A 553 28.92 -23.09 2.47
N ASP A 554 28.19 -23.78 3.35
CA ASP A 554 26.74 -23.64 3.47
C ASP A 554 26.32 -22.50 4.43
N ASN A 555 27.26 -21.95 5.19
CA ASN A 555 27.04 -20.85 6.14
C ASN A 555 28.34 -20.17 6.56
N GLY A 556 28.22 -19.05 7.26
CA GLY A 556 29.38 -18.28 7.72
C GLY A 556 30.32 -19.03 8.69
N GLN A 557 29.81 -19.98 9.47
CA GLN A 557 30.67 -20.75 10.38
C GLN A 557 31.54 -21.73 9.60
N GLU A 558 31.01 -22.44 8.61
CA GLU A 558 31.80 -23.32 7.75
C GLU A 558 32.85 -22.56 6.94
N ALA A 559 32.51 -21.35 6.51
CA ALA A 559 33.49 -20.47 5.87
C ALA A 559 34.66 -20.14 6.79
N LEU A 560 34.42 -19.81 8.06
CA LEU A 560 35.46 -19.56 9.07
C LEU A 560 36.31 -20.82 9.32
N ASP A 561 35.66 -21.97 9.46
CA ASP A 561 36.33 -23.25 9.70
C ASP A 561 37.22 -23.63 8.50
N PHE A 562 36.75 -23.38 7.27
CA PHE A 562 37.52 -23.58 6.07
C PHE A 562 38.75 -22.67 5.98
N ILE A 563 38.60 -21.36 6.28
CA ILE A 563 39.69 -20.37 6.27
C ILE A 563 40.83 -20.82 7.21
N GLN A 564 40.49 -21.41 8.37
CA GLN A 564 41.46 -21.94 9.31
C GLN A 564 42.31 -23.11 8.75
N THR A 565 41.90 -23.74 7.65
CA THR A 565 42.63 -24.83 6.98
C THR A 565 43.51 -24.31 5.83
N THR A 566 43.50 -23.01 5.55
CA THR A 566 44.21 -22.42 4.43
C THR A 566 45.56 -21.82 4.85
N ARG A 567 46.39 -21.48 3.87
CA ARG A 567 47.68 -20.78 4.11
C ARG A 567 47.50 -19.37 4.69
N HIS A 568 46.31 -18.80 4.63
CA HIS A 568 46.00 -17.49 5.23
C HIS A 568 46.03 -17.57 6.76
N TRP A 569 45.80 -18.75 7.34
CA TRP A 569 45.92 -18.94 8.77
C TRP A 569 47.37 -18.99 9.19
N SER A 570 47.76 -18.16 10.17
CA SER A 570 49.17 -17.92 10.54
C SER A 570 49.93 -19.20 10.92
N ALA A 571 49.28 -20.15 11.58
CA ALA A 571 49.85 -21.43 11.97
C ALA A 571 50.09 -22.38 10.78
N LEU A 572 49.48 -22.16 9.65
CA LEU A 572 49.52 -23.03 8.47
C LEU A 572 50.18 -22.39 7.23
N ARG A 573 50.73 -21.17 7.38
CA ARG A 573 51.28 -20.38 6.26
C ARG A 573 52.31 -21.13 5.38
N SER A 574 53.11 -21.98 6.01
CA SER A 574 54.15 -22.74 5.33
C SER A 574 53.77 -24.21 5.04
N SER A 575 52.62 -24.70 5.53
CA SER A 575 52.27 -26.11 5.46
C SER A 575 50.98 -26.42 4.68
N SER A 576 50.19 -25.40 4.34
CA SER A 576 48.98 -25.58 3.54
C SER A 576 49.10 -25.04 2.13
N ASP A 577 48.78 -25.85 1.13
CA ASP A 577 48.69 -25.46 -0.28
C ASP A 577 47.31 -24.86 -0.63
N ARG A 578 46.35 -24.79 0.33
CA ARG A 578 45.02 -24.26 0.11
C ARG A 578 45.05 -22.73 0.13
N VAL A 579 44.58 -22.11 -0.93
CA VAL A 579 44.54 -20.67 -1.10
C VAL A 579 43.10 -20.23 -1.32
N ILE A 580 42.75 -19.07 -0.80
CA ILE A 580 41.50 -18.33 -1.12
C ILE A 580 41.92 -16.96 -1.60
N ASP A 581 41.59 -16.61 -2.83
CA ASP A 581 41.89 -15.30 -3.40
C ASP A 581 40.75 -14.32 -3.22
N LEU A 582 39.51 -14.82 -3.05
CA LEU A 582 38.31 -14.01 -2.86
C LEU A 582 37.18 -14.83 -2.23
N ILE A 583 36.32 -14.18 -1.46
CA ILE A 583 35.10 -14.77 -0.87
C ILE A 583 33.86 -14.10 -1.49
N LEU A 584 32.93 -14.90 -1.99
CA LEU A 584 31.56 -14.47 -2.28
C LEU A 584 30.70 -14.88 -1.08
N MET A 585 30.22 -13.90 -0.31
CA MET A 585 29.54 -14.11 0.97
C MET A 585 28.08 -13.70 0.87
N ASP A 586 27.15 -14.63 1.00
CA ASP A 586 25.75 -14.27 1.22
C ASP A 586 25.60 -13.52 2.55
N VAL A 587 24.75 -12.50 2.55
CA VAL A 587 24.51 -11.68 3.74
C VAL A 587 23.60 -12.38 4.75
N GLU A 588 22.54 -13.03 4.26
CA GLU A 588 21.49 -13.65 5.09
C GLU A 588 21.60 -15.17 5.02
N MET A 589 22.13 -15.78 6.07
CA MET A 589 22.31 -17.24 6.17
C MET A 589 22.00 -17.73 7.58
N PRO A 590 21.54 -18.99 7.75
CA PRO A 590 21.38 -19.62 9.05
C PRO A 590 22.74 -19.87 9.73
N VAL A 591 22.72 -20.19 11.02
CA VAL A 591 23.87 -20.49 11.90
C VAL A 591 24.73 -19.29 12.17
N LEU A 592 25.41 -18.73 11.15
CA LEU A 592 26.20 -17.49 11.22
C LEU A 592 26.00 -16.71 9.93
N ASP A 593 25.39 -15.52 10.05
CA ASP A 593 25.16 -14.62 8.93
C ASP A 593 26.46 -14.05 8.36
N GLY A 594 26.39 -13.57 7.10
CA GLY A 594 27.58 -13.09 6.40
C GLY A 594 28.20 -11.85 7.01
N LEU A 595 27.42 -10.94 7.61
CA LEU A 595 27.95 -9.74 8.26
C LEU A 595 28.76 -10.11 9.51
N SER A 596 28.24 -11.03 10.31
CA SER A 596 28.90 -11.53 11.51
C SER A 596 30.14 -12.36 11.19
N ALA A 597 30.08 -13.20 10.15
CA ALA A 597 31.21 -13.94 9.64
C ALA A 597 32.34 -12.99 9.18
N THR A 598 31.99 -11.96 8.41
CA THR A 598 32.94 -10.95 7.95
C THR A 598 33.62 -10.22 9.11
N ARG A 599 32.85 -9.77 10.12
CA ARG A 599 33.45 -9.12 11.30
C ARG A 599 34.46 -10.01 12.00
N LYS A 600 34.19 -11.31 12.15
CA LYS A 600 35.14 -12.29 12.70
C LYS A 600 36.38 -12.46 11.82
N ILE A 601 36.21 -12.52 10.48
CA ILE A 601 37.36 -12.58 9.55
C ILE A 601 38.26 -11.35 9.77
N ARG A 602 37.69 -10.14 9.79
CA ARG A 602 38.43 -8.89 10.00
C ARG A 602 39.08 -8.81 11.38
N GLU A 603 38.40 -9.34 12.41
CA GLU A 603 39.00 -9.47 13.76
C GLU A 603 40.21 -10.41 13.74
N TYR A 604 40.15 -11.55 13.07
CA TYR A 604 41.27 -12.48 12.91
C TYR A 604 42.43 -11.87 12.09
N GLU A 605 42.14 -11.07 11.08
CA GLU A 605 43.16 -10.28 10.36
C GLU A 605 43.85 -9.28 11.29
N GLN A 606 43.10 -8.53 12.12
CA GLN A 606 43.65 -7.57 13.10
C GLN A 606 44.48 -8.24 14.18
N GLN A 607 44.11 -9.44 14.61
CA GLN A 607 44.85 -10.23 15.60
C GLN A 607 46.08 -10.92 15.00
N GLY A 608 46.29 -10.85 13.69
CA GLY A 608 47.38 -11.54 13.00
C GLY A 608 47.22 -13.06 12.89
N LEU A 609 46.01 -13.57 13.17
CA LEU A 609 45.67 -14.97 12.96
C LEU A 609 45.46 -15.28 11.49
N ILE A 610 44.95 -14.33 10.71
CA ILE A 610 44.91 -14.31 9.26
C ILE A 610 46.00 -13.36 8.79
N CYS A 611 46.95 -13.84 7.97
CA CYS A 611 48.15 -13.12 7.60
C CYS A 611 47.94 -12.07 6.52
N ASP A 612 46.99 -12.28 5.62
CA ASP A 612 46.76 -11.47 4.43
C ASP A 612 45.31 -11.07 4.36
N HIS A 613 45.02 -9.86 3.85
CA HIS A 613 43.62 -9.41 3.65
C HIS A 613 42.96 -10.27 2.55
N ILE A 614 41.83 -10.88 2.88
CA ILE A 614 41.02 -11.67 1.94
C ILE A 614 39.85 -10.81 1.45
N PRO A 615 39.79 -10.45 0.16
CA PRO A 615 38.67 -9.69 -0.39
C PRO A 615 37.34 -10.44 -0.21
N ILE A 616 36.28 -9.73 0.23
CA ILE A 616 34.94 -10.28 0.45
C ILE A 616 33.93 -9.44 -0.32
N ILE A 617 33.25 -10.07 -1.28
CA ILE A 617 32.11 -9.46 -1.99
C ILE A 617 30.82 -9.96 -1.35
N ALA A 618 30.00 -9.03 -0.83
CA ALA A 618 28.66 -9.35 -0.33
C ALA A 618 27.75 -9.76 -1.48
N VAL A 619 27.00 -10.83 -1.30
CA VAL A 619 25.93 -11.25 -2.20
C VAL A 619 24.61 -11.04 -1.44
N SER A 620 23.86 -9.98 -1.74
CA SER A 620 22.68 -9.56 -0.98
C SER A 620 21.39 -9.73 -1.76
N ALA A 621 20.31 -10.14 -1.12
CA ALA A 621 18.98 -10.18 -1.73
C ALA A 621 18.37 -8.77 -1.92
N ASN A 622 18.96 -7.72 -1.34
CA ASN A 622 18.38 -6.39 -1.33
C ASN A 622 19.38 -5.30 -1.70
N ALA A 623 19.00 -4.45 -2.68
CA ALA A 623 19.83 -3.36 -3.19
C ALA A 623 19.79 -2.06 -2.35
N ARG A 624 19.28 -2.10 -1.09
CA ARG A 624 19.13 -0.88 -0.28
C ARG A 624 20.48 -0.32 0.12
N ALA A 625 20.60 1.00 0.03
CA ALA A 625 21.80 1.73 0.45
C ALA A 625 22.22 1.42 1.89
N GLU A 626 21.25 1.21 2.79
CA GLU A 626 21.52 0.84 4.20
C GLU A 626 22.19 -0.53 4.33
N GLN A 627 21.72 -1.54 3.59
CA GLN A 627 22.31 -2.88 3.66
C GLN A 627 23.70 -2.90 2.99
N THR A 628 23.85 -2.17 1.89
CA THR A 628 25.17 -1.95 1.28
C THR A 628 26.10 -1.26 2.27
N ALA A 629 25.63 -0.20 2.95
CA ALA A 629 26.43 0.48 3.97
C ALA A 629 26.76 -0.43 5.16
N GLN A 630 25.83 -1.27 5.60
CA GLN A 630 26.07 -2.25 6.67
C GLN A 630 27.08 -3.33 6.25
N ALA A 631 27.02 -3.81 5.01
CA ALA A 631 27.99 -4.76 4.47
C ALA A 631 29.41 -4.16 4.47
N ILE A 632 29.56 -2.96 3.94
CA ILE A 632 30.84 -2.23 3.95
C ILE A 632 31.30 -1.92 5.37
N ALA A 633 30.39 -1.47 6.27
CA ALA A 633 30.69 -1.20 7.68
C ALA A 633 31.12 -2.46 8.44
N SER A 634 30.67 -3.65 8.05
CA SER A 634 31.11 -4.93 8.61
C SER A 634 32.48 -5.38 8.11
N GLY A 635 33.04 -4.68 7.11
CA GLY A 635 34.37 -4.95 6.54
C GLY A 635 34.35 -5.68 5.19
N MET A 636 33.21 -5.79 4.50
CA MET A 636 33.14 -6.29 3.14
C MET A 636 33.71 -5.25 2.16
N ASP A 637 34.34 -5.71 1.08
CA ASP A 637 35.08 -4.84 0.14
C ASP A 637 34.19 -4.35 -1.01
N ASP A 638 33.18 -5.13 -1.40
CA ASP A 638 32.20 -4.75 -2.43
C ASP A 638 30.89 -5.51 -2.22
N THR A 639 29.85 -5.16 -2.98
CA THR A 639 28.54 -5.78 -2.91
C THR A 639 27.96 -6.09 -4.30
N ILE A 640 27.22 -7.19 -4.42
CA ILE A 640 26.41 -7.52 -5.59
C ILE A 640 25.02 -7.96 -5.15
N THR A 641 23.99 -7.49 -5.86
CA THR A 641 22.58 -7.77 -5.49
C THR A 641 22.03 -8.93 -6.29
N LYS A 642 21.37 -9.88 -5.60
CA LYS A 642 20.58 -10.95 -6.22
C LYS A 642 19.25 -10.40 -6.76
N PRO A 643 18.77 -10.82 -7.95
CA PRO A 643 19.49 -11.67 -8.90
C PRO A 643 20.52 -10.86 -9.72
N PHE A 644 21.69 -11.41 -9.95
CA PHE A 644 22.74 -10.79 -10.76
C PHE A 644 23.04 -11.61 -12.01
N ARG A 645 23.57 -10.93 -13.04
CA ARG A 645 24.10 -11.62 -14.24
C ARG A 645 25.55 -12.00 -14.00
N MET A 646 25.96 -13.17 -14.51
CA MET A 646 27.35 -13.60 -14.40
C MET A 646 28.36 -12.61 -15.00
N VAL A 647 27.95 -11.86 -16.03
CA VAL A 647 28.82 -10.83 -16.62
C VAL A 647 29.12 -9.71 -15.61
N ASP A 648 28.16 -9.34 -14.78
CA ASP A 648 28.32 -8.28 -13.78
C ASP A 648 29.16 -8.78 -12.59
N LEU A 649 28.97 -10.03 -12.18
CA LEU A 649 29.83 -10.67 -11.17
C LEU A 649 31.28 -10.75 -11.66
N ILE A 650 31.53 -11.22 -12.90
CA ILE A 650 32.87 -11.32 -13.44
C ILE A 650 33.57 -9.97 -13.48
N LYS A 651 32.91 -8.89 -13.92
CA LYS A 651 33.51 -7.55 -13.89
C LYS A 651 33.99 -7.15 -12.49
N LYS A 652 33.24 -7.51 -11.45
CA LYS A 652 33.64 -7.26 -10.06
C LYS A 652 34.82 -8.16 -9.65
N LEU A 653 34.76 -9.44 -9.99
CA LEU A 653 35.86 -10.37 -9.75
C LEU A 653 37.15 -9.90 -10.41
N ASP A 654 37.11 -9.42 -11.67
CA ASP A 654 38.27 -8.94 -12.41
C ASP A 654 38.96 -7.76 -11.71
N VAL A 655 38.20 -6.87 -11.06
CA VAL A 655 38.77 -5.76 -10.27
C VAL A 655 39.63 -6.28 -9.12
N PHE A 656 39.16 -7.27 -8.37
CA PHE A 656 39.88 -7.82 -7.23
C PHE A 656 41.00 -8.81 -7.64
N THR A 657 40.83 -9.55 -8.73
CA THR A 657 41.82 -10.51 -9.22
C THR A 657 42.98 -9.83 -9.93
N ALA A 658 42.78 -8.65 -10.53
CA ALA A 658 43.88 -7.83 -11.04
C ALA A 658 44.84 -7.33 -9.94
N LEU A 659 44.37 -7.32 -8.68
CA LEU A 659 45.16 -6.93 -7.50
C LEU A 659 45.95 -8.08 -6.88
N VAL A 660 45.57 -9.33 -7.16
CA VAL A 660 46.14 -10.56 -6.61
C VAL A 660 47.19 -11.17 -7.58
N ALA A 661 47.21 -10.74 -8.84
CA ALA A 661 48.24 -11.16 -9.77
C ALA A 661 49.61 -10.60 -9.35
N PRO A 662 50.68 -11.46 -9.19
CA PRO A 662 51.99 -11.07 -8.68
C PRO A 662 52.73 -10.07 -9.58
#